data_5c357d78b29fdacaede4d560b9e70ac4
#
_entry.id   5c357d78b29fdacaede4d560b9e70ac4
#
_cell.length_a   1.000
_cell.length_b   1.000
_cell.length_c   1.000
_cell.angle_alpha   90.00
_cell.angle_beta   90.00
_cell.angle_gamma   90.00
#
_symmetry.space_group_name_H-M   'P 1'
#
loop_
_entity.id
_entity.type
_entity.pdbx_description
1 polymer ?
#
loop_
_entity_poly.entity_id
_entity_poly.type
_entity_poly.pdbx_seq_one_letter_code
_entity_poly.pdbx_strand_id
1 'polypeptide(L)'
;MADLEAVLADVSYLMAMEKSKTTPAARASKKIVLPDPSVRSVMYKYLEERGKISFDKIFNQKLGFLMFKDFCETIFESPVPQLEFYEEIKKYEQLDSDEERLKSARQIFDNYIMKELLSSTHPFSEEAVESVRHKLTKREVPSNLFEPYIVEILNSLRGDIFKRFLESEKFTRFCQWKNVELNINLTMNDFSVHRIIGRGGFGEVYGCRKADTGKMYAMKCLDKKRIKMKQGETLALNERIMLSLVDSPFIVCMTYAFQTPDKLSFILDLMNGGDLHYHLTQHGVFSEKEVRFYASEVILGLEHMHSRFIVYRDLKPANILLDENGHVRISDLGLACDFSKKKPHASVGTHGYMAPEVLSKGSAYDSSADWFSLGCMLYKLLRGHSPFRQHKTKDKHEIDRMTLTMDVEFPDSMSNEMKTLLEGLLKREVSERLGCLGRSAQEVREHPYFDGIDWNQVYYQKYTPPLVPPRGEVNAADAFDIGSFDEEDVKGIKLADSDQELYKNFPITISERWQQEIAETVFETINSDADRAEAKKKAKKMDEGDYAQGKDCLLHGQLSKLGGQFLNSWQKRYFFLFPNRLEWQGDNDRNVTSAQNVLTMDQILAVDEAQIKTFKCIQLKLKQDKKCILRAESDPEFVQWIKEIREAFEGAQRMLRKGPKMFAAQGSSSDMLKHATLGRSNSNGH
;
A
#
# COMPACT_ATOMS: atom_id res chain seq x y z
N MET A 1 30.55 -2.75 -27.50
CA MET A 1 29.08 -2.95 -27.58
C MET A 1 28.44 -2.80 -26.18
N ALA A 2 29.01 -3.42 -25.13
CA ALA A 2 28.51 -3.29 -23.76
C ALA A 2 28.42 -1.83 -23.27
N ASP A 3 29.40 -0.99 -23.57
CA ASP A 3 29.38 0.44 -23.20
C ASP A 3 28.24 1.21 -23.89
N LEU A 4 27.91 0.88 -25.12
CA LEU A 4 26.80 1.52 -25.85
C LEU A 4 25.44 1.10 -25.28
N GLU A 5 25.29 -0.17 -24.89
CA GLU A 5 24.07 -0.67 -24.26
C GLU A 5 23.85 -0.03 -22.89
N ALA A 6 24.92 0.15 -22.10
CA ALA A 6 24.83 0.84 -20.80
C ALA A 6 24.41 2.30 -20.98
N VAL A 7 25.04 3.03 -21.90
CA VAL A 7 24.66 4.43 -22.21
C VAL A 7 23.23 4.54 -22.71
N LEU A 8 22.77 3.63 -23.57
CA LEU A 8 21.38 3.62 -24.05
C LEU A 8 20.39 3.30 -22.91
N ALA A 9 20.76 2.42 -21.97
CA ALA A 9 19.94 2.12 -20.80
C ALA A 9 19.83 3.34 -19.87
N ASP A 10 20.91 4.10 -19.67
CA ASP A 10 20.92 5.34 -18.89
C ASP A 10 20.04 6.41 -19.54
N VAL A 11 20.19 6.65 -20.84
CA VAL A 11 19.35 7.58 -21.59
C VAL A 11 17.88 7.18 -21.53
N SER A 12 17.58 5.90 -21.73
CA SER A 12 16.22 5.36 -21.63
C SER A 12 15.62 5.58 -20.24
N TYR A 13 16.42 5.37 -19.19
CA TYR A 13 16.02 5.58 -17.80
C TYR A 13 15.72 7.05 -17.53
N LEU A 14 16.62 7.96 -17.87
CA LEU A 14 16.43 9.40 -17.67
C LEU A 14 15.22 9.94 -18.46
N MET A 15 15.02 9.49 -19.70
CA MET A 15 13.83 9.82 -20.49
C MET A 15 12.53 9.28 -19.82
N ALA A 16 12.57 8.09 -19.24
CA ALA A 16 11.42 7.53 -18.53
C ALA A 16 11.12 8.31 -17.25
N MET A 17 12.14 8.73 -16.51
CA MET A 17 12.02 9.61 -15.35
C MET A 17 11.36 10.94 -15.71
N GLU A 18 11.82 11.59 -16.78
CA GLU A 18 11.27 12.86 -17.24
C GLU A 18 9.82 12.70 -17.73
N LYS A 19 9.55 11.66 -18.49
CA LYS A 19 8.19 11.31 -18.92
C LYS A 19 7.26 11.03 -17.75
N SER A 20 7.74 10.46 -16.67
CA SER A 20 6.92 10.18 -15.47
C SER A 20 6.39 11.44 -14.79
N LYS A 21 7.01 12.59 -15.02
CA LYS A 21 6.60 13.91 -14.50
C LYS A 21 5.53 14.59 -15.35
N THR A 22 5.22 14.06 -16.54
CA THR A 22 4.22 14.61 -17.45
C THR A 22 2.79 14.22 -17.08
N THR A 23 1.80 14.58 -17.90
CA THR A 23 0.39 14.26 -17.67
C THR A 23 0.14 12.74 -17.66
N PRO A 24 -0.87 12.25 -16.94
CA PRO A 24 -1.19 10.81 -16.88
C PRO A 24 -1.36 10.16 -18.26
N ALA A 25 -2.00 10.85 -19.21
CA ALA A 25 -2.18 10.37 -20.58
C ALA A 25 -0.86 10.17 -21.34
N ALA A 26 0.17 10.98 -21.05
CA ALA A 26 1.50 10.85 -21.65
C ALA A 26 2.38 9.81 -20.90
N ARG A 27 2.06 9.52 -19.64
CA ARG A 27 2.80 8.57 -18.81
C ARG A 27 2.49 7.12 -19.16
N ALA A 28 1.19 6.78 -19.26
CA ALA A 28 0.72 5.42 -19.45
C ALA A 28 0.91 4.96 -20.92
N SER A 29 1.42 3.75 -21.09
CA SER A 29 1.48 3.06 -22.40
C SER A 29 0.38 2.00 -22.55
N LYS A 30 -0.27 1.62 -21.45
CA LYS A 30 -1.41 0.69 -21.37
C LYS A 30 -2.54 1.40 -20.62
N LYS A 31 -3.76 1.24 -21.06
CA LYS A 31 -4.92 1.88 -20.42
C LYS A 31 -5.62 0.92 -19.48
N ILE A 32 -5.89 1.34 -18.25
CA ILE A 32 -6.83 0.64 -17.35
C ILE A 32 -8.24 0.87 -17.88
N VAL A 33 -8.98 -0.21 -18.06
CA VAL A 33 -10.39 -0.20 -18.44
C VAL A 33 -11.20 -0.65 -17.25
N LEU A 34 -12.11 0.21 -16.78
CA LEU A 34 -13.01 -0.15 -15.70
C LEU A 34 -14.02 -1.21 -16.20
N PRO A 35 -14.32 -2.23 -15.38
CA PRO A 35 -15.33 -3.23 -15.70
C PRO A 35 -16.71 -2.59 -15.83
N ASP A 36 -17.64 -3.31 -16.41
CA ASP A 36 -19.04 -2.86 -16.52
C ASP A 36 -19.64 -2.56 -15.13
N PRO A 37 -20.49 -1.52 -14.98
CA PRO A 37 -21.14 -1.16 -13.71
C PRO A 37 -21.87 -2.30 -13.00
N SER A 38 -22.28 -3.33 -13.71
CA SER A 38 -22.94 -4.52 -13.18
C SER A 38 -22.11 -5.31 -12.16
N VAL A 39 -20.77 -5.13 -12.13
CA VAL A 39 -19.91 -5.71 -11.10
C VAL A 39 -20.25 -5.21 -9.68
N ARG A 40 -21.00 -4.10 -9.57
CA ARG A 40 -21.44 -3.53 -8.28
C ARG A 40 -22.06 -4.58 -7.37
N SER A 41 -22.98 -5.36 -7.85
CA SER A 41 -23.72 -6.32 -7.02
C SER A 41 -22.84 -7.45 -6.50
N VAL A 42 -21.92 -7.97 -7.33
CA VAL A 42 -20.93 -8.96 -6.90
C VAL A 42 -19.96 -8.35 -5.89
N MET A 43 -19.50 -7.13 -6.15
CA MET A 43 -18.58 -6.44 -5.26
C MET A 43 -19.24 -6.04 -3.95
N TYR A 44 -20.49 -5.58 -3.98
CA TYR A 44 -21.26 -5.29 -2.78
C TYR A 44 -21.31 -6.51 -1.86
N LYS A 45 -21.75 -7.66 -2.39
CA LYS A 45 -21.81 -8.90 -1.64
C LYS A 45 -20.45 -9.35 -1.12
N TYR A 46 -19.41 -9.26 -1.95
CA TYR A 46 -18.04 -9.57 -1.56
C TYR A 46 -17.57 -8.72 -0.37
N LEU A 47 -17.84 -7.41 -0.39
CA LEU A 47 -17.46 -6.49 0.67
C LEU A 47 -18.32 -6.68 1.94
N GLU A 48 -19.62 -6.95 1.78
CA GLU A 48 -20.57 -7.19 2.86
C GLU A 48 -20.20 -8.45 3.66
N GLU A 49 -19.96 -9.58 3.00
CA GLU A 49 -19.54 -10.84 3.62
C GLU A 49 -18.23 -10.70 4.44
N ARG A 50 -17.42 -9.68 4.15
CA ARG A 50 -16.16 -9.38 4.84
C ARG A 50 -16.25 -8.23 5.83
N GLY A 51 -17.46 -7.73 6.09
CA GLY A 51 -17.67 -6.60 6.97
C GLY A 51 -16.95 -5.31 6.52
N LYS A 52 -16.77 -5.15 5.19
CA LYS A 52 -16.08 -4.00 4.59
C LYS A 52 -17.01 -2.91 4.07
N ILE A 53 -18.32 -3.10 4.15
CA ILE A 53 -19.32 -2.07 3.87
C ILE A 53 -19.65 -1.35 5.17
N SER A 54 -18.76 -0.46 5.57
CA SER A 54 -19.02 0.51 6.63
C SER A 54 -18.36 1.83 6.27
N PHE A 55 -18.86 2.92 6.84
CA PHE A 55 -18.29 4.25 6.63
C PHE A 55 -16.77 4.25 6.87
N ASP A 56 -16.33 3.80 8.03
CA ASP A 56 -14.92 3.83 8.40
C ASP A 56 -14.04 2.99 7.45
N LYS A 57 -14.55 1.83 7.00
CA LYS A 57 -13.82 0.95 6.10
C LYS A 57 -13.68 1.50 4.67
N ILE A 58 -14.64 2.31 4.23
CA ILE A 58 -14.61 2.92 2.90
C ILE A 58 -13.93 4.29 2.97
N PHE A 59 -14.31 5.13 3.93
CA PHE A 59 -13.80 6.49 4.09
C PHE A 59 -12.28 6.53 4.36
N ASN A 60 -11.75 5.56 5.09
CA ASN A 60 -10.32 5.46 5.37
C ASN A 60 -9.50 4.84 4.21
N GLN A 61 -10.14 4.45 3.10
CA GLN A 61 -9.44 4.06 1.87
C GLN A 61 -9.32 5.26 0.93
N LYS A 62 -8.17 5.44 0.29
CA LYS A 62 -7.93 6.59 -0.59
C LYS A 62 -8.98 6.73 -1.70
N LEU A 63 -9.25 5.66 -2.43
CA LEU A 63 -10.26 5.69 -3.50
C LEU A 63 -11.68 5.78 -2.94
N GLY A 64 -11.93 5.18 -1.78
CA GLY A 64 -13.21 5.30 -1.08
C GLY A 64 -13.50 6.74 -0.68
N PHE A 65 -12.53 7.41 -0.08
CA PHE A 65 -12.62 8.83 0.26
C PHE A 65 -12.87 9.71 -0.98
N LEU A 66 -12.10 9.52 -2.05
CA LEU A 66 -12.25 10.31 -3.27
C LEU A 66 -13.62 10.12 -3.92
N MET A 67 -14.14 8.89 -3.94
CA MET A 67 -15.48 8.61 -4.46
C MET A 67 -16.59 9.18 -3.56
N PHE A 68 -16.41 9.12 -2.24
CA PHE A 68 -17.35 9.72 -1.29
C PHE A 68 -17.34 11.26 -1.39
N LYS A 69 -16.16 11.86 -1.54
CA LYS A 69 -16.01 13.30 -1.75
C LYS A 69 -16.71 13.75 -3.04
N ASP A 70 -16.43 13.10 -4.16
CA ASP A 70 -17.06 13.37 -5.45
C ASP A 70 -18.60 13.20 -5.38
N PHE A 71 -19.09 12.23 -4.60
CA PHE A 71 -20.52 12.10 -4.31
C PHE A 71 -21.06 13.33 -3.58
N CYS A 72 -20.42 13.77 -2.51
CA CYS A 72 -20.84 14.91 -1.72
C CYS A 72 -20.85 16.23 -2.54
N GLU A 73 -19.90 16.39 -3.46
CA GLU A 73 -19.80 17.56 -4.33
C GLU A 73 -20.83 17.57 -5.46
N THR A 74 -21.30 16.40 -5.93
CA THR A 74 -22.13 16.29 -7.13
C THR A 74 -23.61 16.12 -6.88
N ILE A 75 -24.04 15.64 -5.71
CA ILE A 75 -25.46 15.29 -5.43
C ILE A 75 -26.16 16.36 -4.62
N PHE A 76 -25.45 17.20 -3.92
CA PHE A 76 -26.01 18.30 -3.17
C PHE A 76 -25.89 19.60 -3.97
N GLU A 77 -26.93 20.44 -3.93
CA GLU A 77 -26.91 21.78 -4.58
C GLU A 77 -25.85 22.72 -3.97
N SER A 78 -25.40 22.41 -2.75
CA SER A 78 -24.30 23.06 -2.06
C SER A 78 -23.33 22.02 -1.50
N PRO A 79 -22.04 22.32 -1.39
CA PRO A 79 -21.05 21.44 -0.77
C PRO A 79 -21.50 20.99 0.63
N VAL A 80 -21.13 19.77 1.03
CA VAL A 80 -21.39 19.25 2.38
C VAL A 80 -20.41 19.94 3.34
N PRO A 81 -20.86 20.89 4.20
CA PRO A 81 -19.96 21.71 5.01
C PRO A 81 -19.06 20.88 5.93
N GLN A 82 -19.57 19.73 6.40
CA GLN A 82 -18.84 18.83 7.28
C GLN A 82 -17.62 18.22 6.60
N LEU A 83 -17.71 17.90 5.31
CA LEU A 83 -16.58 17.34 4.57
C LEU A 83 -15.52 18.41 4.29
N GLU A 84 -15.95 19.62 3.89
CA GLU A 84 -15.03 20.75 3.73
C GLU A 84 -14.32 21.08 5.05
N PHE A 85 -15.06 21.09 6.16
CA PHE A 85 -14.49 21.32 7.49
C PHE A 85 -13.45 20.25 7.84
N TYR A 86 -13.75 18.98 7.59
CA TYR A 86 -12.80 17.88 7.78
C TYR A 86 -11.50 18.09 6.97
N GLU A 87 -11.61 18.47 5.71
CA GLU A 87 -10.44 18.71 4.86
C GLU A 87 -9.62 19.93 5.33
N GLU A 88 -10.28 21.00 5.78
CA GLU A 88 -9.58 22.16 6.34
C GLU A 88 -8.87 21.82 7.66
N ILE A 89 -9.47 20.98 8.52
CA ILE A 89 -8.78 20.46 9.71
C ILE A 89 -7.54 19.67 9.29
N LYS A 90 -7.64 18.79 8.26
CA LYS A 90 -6.50 18.02 7.80
C LYS A 90 -5.39 18.89 7.18
N LYS A 91 -5.72 19.98 6.54
CA LYS A 91 -4.73 20.98 6.08
C LYS A 91 -4.08 21.71 7.27
N TYR A 92 -4.89 22.11 8.25
CA TYR A 92 -4.40 22.76 9.48
C TYR A 92 -3.39 21.89 10.24
N GLU A 93 -3.66 20.61 10.38
CA GLU A 93 -2.76 19.64 11.05
C GLU A 93 -1.35 19.60 10.43
N GLN A 94 -1.24 19.97 9.15
CA GLN A 94 0.01 19.93 8.38
C GLN A 94 0.77 21.27 8.33
N LEU A 95 0.23 22.33 8.96
CA LEU A 95 0.88 23.65 8.97
C LEU A 95 2.12 23.64 9.87
N ASP A 96 3.13 24.36 9.45
CA ASP A 96 4.47 24.29 10.02
C ASP A 96 4.70 25.33 11.12
N SER A 97 4.10 26.52 11.02
CA SER A 97 4.33 27.60 11.97
C SER A 97 3.10 27.90 12.83
N ASP A 98 3.33 28.30 14.09
CA ASP A 98 2.27 28.74 14.98
C ASP A 98 1.53 29.97 14.45
N GLU A 99 2.19 30.83 13.68
CA GLU A 99 1.58 31.99 13.06
C GLU A 99 0.60 31.59 11.96
N GLU A 100 0.99 30.66 11.07
CA GLU A 100 0.10 30.10 10.04
C GLU A 100 -1.02 29.30 10.66
N ARG A 101 -0.71 28.48 11.69
CA ARG A 101 -1.73 27.74 12.45
C ARG A 101 -2.74 28.68 13.09
N LEU A 102 -2.28 29.79 13.73
CA LEU A 102 -3.18 30.76 14.35
C LEU A 102 -4.10 31.43 13.32
N LYS A 103 -3.55 31.80 12.15
CA LYS A 103 -4.33 32.38 11.07
C LYS A 103 -5.37 31.39 10.52
N SER A 104 -4.94 30.17 10.20
CA SER A 104 -5.81 29.09 9.71
C SER A 104 -6.87 28.71 10.75
N ALA A 105 -6.47 28.55 12.02
CA ALA A 105 -7.41 28.20 13.09
C ALA A 105 -8.53 29.24 13.29
N ARG A 106 -8.21 30.54 13.17
CA ARG A 106 -9.23 31.59 13.19
C ARG A 106 -10.16 31.50 12.00
N GLN A 107 -9.62 31.29 10.79
CA GLN A 107 -10.44 31.12 9.60
C GLN A 107 -11.37 29.91 9.69
N ILE A 108 -10.87 28.79 10.19
CA ILE A 108 -11.67 27.58 10.43
C ILE A 108 -12.76 27.87 11.48
N PHE A 109 -12.40 28.51 12.60
CA PHE A 109 -13.35 28.85 13.65
C PHE A 109 -14.48 29.75 13.14
N ASP A 110 -14.14 30.81 12.39
CA ASP A 110 -15.12 31.76 11.86
C ASP A 110 -16.01 31.14 10.77
N ASN A 111 -15.42 30.37 9.84
CA ASN A 111 -16.15 29.86 8.68
C ASN A 111 -17.02 28.64 8.96
N TYR A 112 -16.59 27.76 9.86
CA TYR A 112 -17.25 26.47 10.11
C TYR A 112 -17.91 26.39 11.49
N ILE A 113 -17.34 26.99 12.51
CA ILE A 113 -17.88 26.91 13.87
C ILE A 113 -18.85 28.05 14.14
N MET A 114 -18.40 29.29 14.04
CA MET A 114 -19.25 30.47 14.34
C MET A 114 -20.38 30.63 13.34
N LYS A 115 -20.15 30.40 12.07
CA LYS A 115 -21.18 30.51 11.03
C LYS A 115 -22.31 29.49 11.25
N GLU A 116 -22.01 28.28 11.64
CA GLU A 116 -23.01 27.26 11.92
C GLU A 116 -23.73 27.49 13.24
N LEU A 117 -23.03 27.97 14.28
CA LEU A 117 -23.66 28.39 15.54
C LEU A 117 -24.68 29.52 15.33
N LEU A 118 -24.35 30.47 14.45
CA LEU A 118 -25.26 31.59 14.12
C LEU A 118 -26.46 31.16 13.27
N SER A 119 -26.29 30.15 12.42
CA SER A 119 -27.34 29.63 11.54
C SER A 119 -28.22 28.57 12.21
N SER A 120 -27.87 28.08 13.39
CA SER A 120 -28.56 26.98 14.10
C SER A 120 -28.72 25.71 13.25
N THR A 121 -27.87 25.52 12.25
CA THR A 121 -28.00 24.43 11.26
C THR A 121 -27.29 23.15 11.69
N HIS A 122 -26.32 23.28 12.62
CA HIS A 122 -25.60 22.11 13.12
C HIS A 122 -25.18 22.29 14.59
N PRO A 123 -25.64 21.44 15.50
CA PRO A 123 -25.21 21.50 16.89
C PRO A 123 -23.89 20.79 17.07
N PHE A 124 -22.77 21.52 17.09
CA PHE A 124 -21.55 21.03 17.71
C PHE A 124 -21.71 21.00 19.22
N SER A 125 -21.03 20.08 19.90
CA SER A 125 -21.07 20.04 21.35
C SER A 125 -20.51 21.35 21.95
N GLU A 126 -21.16 21.90 22.95
CA GLU A 126 -20.70 23.10 23.63
C GLU A 126 -19.28 22.94 24.19
N GLU A 127 -18.91 21.72 24.61
CA GLU A 127 -17.59 21.38 25.10
C GLU A 127 -16.51 21.55 24.02
N ALA A 128 -16.77 21.08 22.80
CA ALA A 128 -15.82 21.24 21.69
C ALA A 128 -15.63 22.71 21.31
N VAL A 129 -16.72 23.48 21.22
CA VAL A 129 -16.69 24.92 20.93
C VAL A 129 -15.88 25.67 21.97
N GLU A 130 -16.16 25.43 23.27
CA GLU A 130 -15.49 26.15 24.36
C GLU A 130 -14.01 25.76 24.49
N SER A 131 -13.67 24.48 24.26
CA SER A 131 -12.29 24.01 24.25
C SER A 131 -11.45 24.73 23.19
N VAL A 132 -11.96 24.81 21.95
CA VAL A 132 -11.25 25.50 20.87
C VAL A 132 -11.20 27.00 21.09
N ARG A 133 -12.31 27.63 21.51
CA ARG A 133 -12.38 29.06 21.85
C ARG A 133 -11.33 29.44 22.91
N HIS A 134 -11.25 28.66 23.98
CA HIS A 134 -10.32 28.92 25.08
C HIS A 134 -8.87 28.87 24.63
N LYS A 135 -8.49 27.85 23.86
CA LYS A 135 -7.13 27.74 23.29
C LYS A 135 -6.82 28.87 22.32
N LEU A 136 -7.75 29.22 21.41
CA LEU A 136 -7.58 30.34 20.49
C LEU A 136 -7.41 31.70 21.21
N THR A 137 -8.14 31.91 22.30
CA THR A 137 -8.04 33.13 23.13
C THR A 137 -6.65 33.23 23.74
N LYS A 138 -6.06 32.11 24.16
CA LYS A 138 -4.70 32.03 24.71
C LYS A 138 -3.62 32.00 23.61
N ARG A 139 -3.99 31.99 22.33
CA ARG A 139 -3.11 31.78 21.17
C ARG A 139 -2.36 30.43 21.19
N GLU A 140 -2.95 29.44 21.85
CA GLU A 140 -2.46 28.07 21.84
C GLU A 140 -3.05 27.35 20.63
N VAL A 141 -2.18 26.99 19.66
CA VAL A 141 -2.59 26.41 18.37
C VAL A 141 -1.87 25.08 18.08
N PRO A 142 -2.05 24.07 18.96
CA PRO A 142 -1.47 22.76 18.72
C PRO A 142 -2.05 22.16 17.43
N SER A 143 -1.29 21.27 16.76
CA SER A 143 -1.73 20.62 15.52
C SER A 143 -3.05 19.86 15.66
N ASN A 144 -3.36 19.36 16.87
CA ASN A 144 -4.59 18.64 17.18
C ASN A 144 -5.72 19.53 17.76
N LEU A 145 -5.69 20.85 17.54
CA LEU A 145 -6.65 21.80 18.10
C LEU A 145 -8.11 21.40 17.83
N PHE A 146 -8.40 20.92 16.63
CA PHE A 146 -9.76 20.57 16.17
C PHE A 146 -10.09 19.08 16.29
N GLU A 147 -9.25 18.28 16.95
CA GLU A 147 -9.51 16.84 17.16
C GLU A 147 -10.92 16.54 17.74
N PRO A 148 -11.48 17.33 18.69
CA PRO A 148 -12.84 17.11 19.20
C PRO A 148 -13.91 17.13 18.10
N TYR A 149 -13.75 17.98 17.08
CA TYR A 149 -14.71 18.08 15.97
C TYR A 149 -14.65 16.91 15.00
N ILE A 150 -13.49 16.27 14.83
CA ILE A 150 -13.33 15.16 13.88
C ILE A 150 -14.35 14.05 14.16
N VAL A 151 -14.54 13.70 15.42
CA VAL A 151 -15.49 12.64 15.82
C VAL A 151 -16.93 13.04 15.46
N GLU A 152 -17.33 14.27 15.73
CA GLU A 152 -18.67 14.78 15.44
C GLU A 152 -18.94 14.86 13.94
N ILE A 153 -17.97 15.38 13.17
CA ILE A 153 -18.01 15.44 11.70
C ILE A 153 -18.18 14.03 11.11
N LEU A 154 -17.33 13.09 11.53
CA LEU A 154 -17.38 11.72 11.02
C LEU A 154 -18.70 11.02 11.38
N ASN A 155 -19.27 11.29 12.57
CA ASN A 155 -20.57 10.75 12.96
C ASN A 155 -21.70 11.33 12.08
N SER A 156 -21.65 12.61 11.76
CA SER A 156 -22.60 13.24 10.83
C SER A 156 -22.53 12.63 9.42
N LEU A 157 -21.33 12.46 8.89
CA LEU A 157 -21.11 11.86 7.57
C LEU A 157 -21.52 10.38 7.50
N ARG A 158 -21.39 9.65 8.62
CA ARG A 158 -21.73 8.22 8.73
C ARG A 158 -23.23 7.93 8.62
N GLY A 159 -24.08 8.93 8.83
CA GLY A 159 -25.55 8.80 8.85
C GLY A 159 -26.17 8.62 7.45
N ASP A 160 -27.16 9.48 7.16
CA ASP A 160 -27.93 9.40 5.91
C ASP A 160 -27.10 9.71 4.66
N ILE A 161 -26.06 10.54 4.79
CA ILE A 161 -25.16 10.87 3.69
C ILE A 161 -24.49 9.59 3.17
N PHE A 162 -23.93 8.79 4.08
CA PHE A 162 -23.27 7.53 3.70
C PHE A 162 -24.25 6.49 3.13
N LYS A 163 -25.48 6.40 3.65
CA LYS A 163 -26.51 5.52 3.07
C LYS A 163 -26.83 5.89 1.62
N ARG A 164 -27.02 7.20 1.36
CA ARG A 164 -27.24 7.71 0.00
C ARG A 164 -26.03 7.46 -0.90
N PHE A 165 -24.82 7.58 -0.38
CA PHE A 165 -23.61 7.23 -1.12
C PHE A 165 -23.63 5.75 -1.55
N LEU A 166 -23.99 4.82 -0.67
CA LEU A 166 -24.06 3.40 -1.01
C LEU A 166 -25.08 3.10 -2.12
N GLU A 167 -26.08 3.95 -2.34
CA GLU A 167 -27.07 3.81 -3.42
C GLU A 167 -26.63 4.49 -4.71
N SER A 168 -25.63 5.33 -4.69
CA SER A 168 -25.19 6.21 -5.77
C SER A 168 -24.38 5.51 -6.87
N GLU A 169 -24.26 6.18 -8.03
CA GLU A 169 -23.35 5.78 -9.11
C GLU A 169 -21.87 5.91 -8.69
N LYS A 170 -21.54 6.78 -7.72
CA LYS A 170 -20.18 6.93 -7.21
C LYS A 170 -19.73 5.71 -6.40
N PHE A 171 -20.63 5.09 -5.65
CA PHE A 171 -20.35 3.79 -5.03
C PHE A 171 -20.19 2.67 -6.07
N THR A 172 -20.96 2.71 -7.17
CA THR A 172 -20.74 1.79 -8.29
C THR A 172 -19.33 1.94 -8.86
N ARG A 173 -18.86 3.16 -9.01
CA ARG A 173 -17.48 3.47 -9.46
C ARG A 173 -16.44 2.95 -8.47
N PHE A 174 -16.68 3.12 -7.17
CA PHE A 174 -15.84 2.51 -6.14
C PHE A 174 -15.77 0.97 -6.29
N CYS A 175 -16.90 0.32 -6.53
CA CYS A 175 -16.95 -1.12 -6.78
C CYS A 175 -16.18 -1.53 -8.03
N GLN A 176 -16.24 -0.74 -9.11
CA GLN A 176 -15.45 -0.98 -10.32
C GLN A 176 -13.94 -0.93 -10.01
N TRP A 177 -13.48 0.08 -9.27
CA TRP A 177 -12.08 0.17 -8.85
C TRP A 177 -11.67 -0.98 -7.92
N LYS A 178 -12.51 -1.37 -6.98
CA LYS A 178 -12.25 -2.55 -6.12
C LYS A 178 -12.18 -3.84 -6.92
N ASN A 179 -12.98 -3.97 -7.97
CA ASN A 179 -12.89 -5.10 -8.88
C ASN A 179 -11.55 -5.11 -9.64
N VAL A 180 -11.08 -3.96 -10.14
CA VAL A 180 -9.76 -3.84 -10.77
C VAL A 180 -8.67 -4.27 -9.80
N GLU A 181 -8.69 -3.74 -8.56
CA GLU A 181 -7.72 -4.07 -7.50
C GLU A 181 -7.63 -5.59 -7.25
N LEU A 182 -8.77 -6.24 -7.09
CA LEU A 182 -8.83 -7.67 -6.79
C LEU A 182 -8.42 -8.56 -7.98
N ASN A 183 -8.45 -8.03 -9.19
CA ASN A 183 -8.08 -8.73 -10.41
C ASN A 183 -6.67 -8.40 -10.93
N ILE A 184 -5.87 -7.66 -10.15
CA ILE A 184 -4.48 -7.38 -10.51
C ILE A 184 -3.72 -8.71 -10.60
N ASN A 185 -3.13 -8.95 -11.78
CA ASN A 185 -2.26 -10.08 -12.04
C ASN A 185 -1.06 -9.58 -12.86
N LEU A 186 0.01 -9.21 -12.17
CA LEU A 186 1.17 -8.58 -12.78
C LEU A 186 2.13 -9.61 -13.37
N THR A 187 2.71 -9.22 -14.47
CA THR A 187 3.76 -9.94 -15.20
C THR A 187 4.89 -8.97 -15.59
N MET A 188 5.99 -9.48 -16.10
CA MET A 188 7.08 -8.64 -16.64
C MET A 188 6.60 -7.69 -17.74
N ASN A 189 5.57 -8.07 -18.51
CA ASN A 189 5.01 -7.25 -19.60
C ASN A 189 4.25 -6.01 -19.12
N ASP A 190 3.97 -5.90 -17.82
CA ASP A 190 3.34 -4.73 -17.22
C ASP A 190 4.37 -3.66 -16.83
N PHE A 191 5.66 -3.91 -17.09
CA PHE A 191 6.75 -3.00 -16.76
C PHE A 191 7.71 -2.81 -17.94
N SER A 192 8.11 -1.57 -18.19
CA SER A 192 9.27 -1.26 -19.02
C SER A 192 10.49 -1.22 -18.11
N VAL A 193 11.39 -2.19 -18.26
CA VAL A 193 12.63 -2.27 -17.48
C VAL A 193 13.69 -1.42 -18.19
N HIS A 194 14.41 -0.61 -17.40
CA HIS A 194 15.47 0.28 -17.90
C HIS A 194 16.84 -0.19 -17.39
N ARG A 195 17.60 0.68 -16.71
CA ARG A 195 18.94 0.35 -16.25
C ARG A 195 18.94 -0.47 -14.95
N ILE A 196 20.02 -1.19 -14.73
CA ILE A 196 20.37 -1.76 -13.42
C ILE A 196 20.83 -0.62 -12.50
N ILE A 197 20.29 -0.59 -11.27
CA ILE A 197 20.59 0.41 -10.23
C ILE A 197 21.21 -0.20 -8.98
N GLY A 198 21.28 -1.53 -8.89
CA GLY A 198 21.88 -2.21 -7.76
C GLY A 198 21.97 -3.72 -7.98
N ARG A 199 22.78 -4.38 -7.16
CA ARG A 199 22.96 -5.81 -7.17
C ARG A 199 23.07 -6.35 -5.75
N GLY A 200 22.37 -7.43 -5.48
CA GLY A 200 22.41 -8.17 -4.21
C GLY A 200 22.90 -9.59 -4.37
N GLY A 201 22.94 -10.36 -3.28
CA GLY A 201 23.43 -11.73 -3.29
C GLY A 201 22.60 -12.71 -4.13
N PHE A 202 21.31 -12.46 -4.34
CA PHE A 202 20.38 -13.33 -5.04
C PHE A 202 19.89 -12.77 -6.38
N GLY A 203 20.13 -11.49 -6.67
CA GLY A 203 19.57 -10.87 -7.86
C GLY A 203 19.95 -9.41 -8.04
N GLU A 204 19.24 -8.76 -8.91
CA GLU A 204 19.53 -7.42 -9.40
C GLU A 204 18.33 -6.49 -9.18
N VAL A 205 18.61 -5.20 -9.07
CA VAL A 205 17.61 -4.15 -8.94
C VAL A 205 17.65 -3.26 -10.17
N TYR A 206 16.49 -3.05 -10.79
CA TYR A 206 16.35 -2.25 -12.00
C TYR A 206 15.45 -1.05 -11.75
N GLY A 207 15.74 0.07 -12.39
CA GLY A 207 14.73 1.12 -12.59
C GLY A 207 13.71 0.64 -13.62
N CYS A 208 12.43 0.75 -13.32
CA CYS A 208 11.36 0.35 -14.23
C CYS A 208 10.18 1.31 -14.19
N ARG A 209 9.38 1.32 -15.26
CA ARG A 209 8.17 2.11 -15.38
C ARG A 209 6.96 1.19 -15.55
N LYS A 210 5.94 1.37 -14.72
CA LYS A 210 4.68 0.62 -14.82
C LYS A 210 3.87 1.11 -16.03
N ALA A 211 3.39 0.19 -16.84
CA ALA A 211 2.79 0.49 -18.14
C ALA A 211 1.45 1.24 -18.06
N ASP A 212 0.62 0.92 -17.08
CA ASP A 212 -0.75 1.45 -16.95
C ASP A 212 -0.86 2.79 -16.23
N THR A 213 0.11 3.11 -15.36
CA THR A 213 0.14 4.36 -14.59
C THR A 213 1.29 5.27 -15.00
N GLY A 214 2.32 4.72 -15.63
CA GLY A 214 3.56 5.43 -15.95
C GLY A 214 4.44 5.74 -14.74
N LYS A 215 4.06 5.28 -13.52
CA LYS A 215 4.85 5.49 -12.31
C LYS A 215 6.18 4.73 -12.37
N MET A 216 7.24 5.38 -11.91
CA MET A 216 8.57 4.78 -11.82
C MET A 216 8.73 4.03 -10.50
N TYR A 217 9.38 2.89 -10.57
CA TYR A 217 9.66 1.98 -9.46
C TYR A 217 11.06 1.39 -9.54
N ALA A 218 11.54 0.86 -8.44
CA ALA A 218 12.66 -0.06 -8.39
C ALA A 218 12.12 -1.50 -8.43
N MET A 219 12.57 -2.29 -9.39
CA MET A 219 12.23 -3.71 -9.51
C MET A 219 13.41 -4.55 -9.01
N LYS A 220 13.27 -5.15 -7.82
CA LYS A 220 14.24 -6.11 -7.27
C LYS A 220 13.87 -7.51 -7.75
N CYS A 221 14.70 -8.09 -8.62
CA CYS A 221 14.53 -9.41 -9.19
C CYS A 221 15.47 -10.41 -8.52
N LEU A 222 14.93 -11.43 -7.86
CA LEU A 222 15.70 -12.50 -7.26
C LEU A 222 15.61 -13.74 -8.15
N ASP A 223 16.76 -14.32 -8.52
CA ASP A 223 16.84 -15.54 -9.32
C ASP A 223 16.58 -16.78 -8.43
N LYS A 224 15.57 -17.59 -8.75
CA LYS A 224 15.19 -18.77 -7.98
C LYS A 224 16.27 -19.85 -7.93
N LYS A 225 17.09 -19.99 -8.99
CA LYS A 225 18.20 -20.95 -9.02
C LYS A 225 19.30 -20.49 -8.06
N ARG A 226 19.61 -19.19 -8.00
CA ARG A 226 20.57 -18.62 -7.04
C ARG A 226 20.07 -18.73 -5.62
N ILE A 227 18.78 -18.50 -5.38
CA ILE A 227 18.15 -18.70 -4.07
C ILE A 227 18.32 -20.15 -3.65
N LYS A 228 17.99 -21.11 -4.51
CA LYS A 228 18.12 -22.55 -4.23
C LYS A 228 19.57 -22.94 -3.96
N MET A 229 20.51 -22.49 -4.79
CA MET A 229 21.94 -22.74 -4.62
C MET A 229 22.46 -22.27 -3.26
N LYS A 230 22.03 -21.10 -2.81
CA LYS A 230 22.48 -20.49 -1.54
C LYS A 230 21.58 -20.81 -0.36
N GLN A 231 20.56 -21.66 -0.54
CA GLN A 231 19.57 -22.01 0.50
C GLN A 231 18.88 -20.77 1.10
N GLY A 232 18.56 -19.80 0.23
CA GLY A 232 18.05 -18.48 0.60
C GLY A 232 16.52 -18.34 0.57
N GLU A 233 15.76 -19.44 0.43
CA GLU A 233 14.31 -19.43 0.26
C GLU A 233 13.62 -18.74 1.44
N THR A 234 14.04 -19.06 2.64
CA THR A 234 13.51 -18.46 3.86
C THR A 234 13.75 -16.95 3.90
N LEU A 235 14.95 -16.49 3.48
CA LEU A 235 15.28 -15.05 3.44
C LEU A 235 14.41 -14.30 2.43
N ALA A 236 14.23 -14.85 1.22
CA ALA A 236 13.40 -14.22 0.19
C ALA A 236 11.93 -14.12 0.61
N LEU A 237 11.38 -15.18 1.21
CA LEU A 237 10.01 -15.19 1.72
C LEU A 237 9.85 -14.27 2.94
N ASN A 238 10.84 -14.22 3.83
CA ASN A 238 10.85 -13.34 4.98
C ASN A 238 10.87 -11.86 4.54
N GLU A 239 11.71 -11.49 3.57
CA GLU A 239 11.74 -10.11 3.03
C GLU A 239 10.36 -9.69 2.51
N ARG A 240 9.68 -10.57 1.77
CA ARG A 240 8.33 -10.31 1.27
C ARG A 240 7.33 -10.06 2.42
N ILE A 241 7.44 -10.83 3.52
CA ILE A 241 6.59 -10.67 4.70
C ILE A 241 6.90 -9.34 5.38
N MET A 242 8.16 -9.03 5.65
CA MET A 242 8.58 -7.78 6.32
C MET A 242 8.14 -6.55 5.51
N LEU A 243 8.33 -6.55 4.19
CA LEU A 243 7.88 -5.47 3.32
C LEU A 243 6.36 -5.28 3.31
N SER A 244 5.57 -6.32 3.60
CA SER A 244 4.11 -6.19 3.70
C SER A 244 3.62 -5.62 5.04
N LEU A 245 4.49 -5.52 6.05
CA LEU A 245 4.15 -5.04 7.39
C LEU A 245 4.51 -3.57 7.61
N VAL A 246 5.28 -2.96 6.71
CA VAL A 246 5.76 -1.59 6.85
C VAL A 246 5.12 -0.67 5.81
N ASP A 247 4.77 0.54 6.27
CA ASP A 247 4.35 1.65 5.42
C ASP A 247 4.75 2.96 6.11
N SER A 248 5.86 3.55 5.65
CA SER A 248 6.47 4.73 6.26
C SER A 248 7.17 5.57 5.21
N PRO A 249 7.15 6.91 5.34
CA PRO A 249 7.94 7.80 4.48
C PRO A 249 9.44 7.55 4.56
N PHE A 250 9.91 6.88 5.63
CA PHE A 250 11.34 6.67 5.94
C PHE A 250 11.82 5.23 5.72
N ILE A 251 10.98 4.42 5.06
CA ILE A 251 11.31 3.03 4.69
C ILE A 251 10.97 2.86 3.20
N VAL A 252 11.84 2.16 2.47
CA VAL A 252 11.54 1.75 1.10
C VAL A 252 10.43 0.71 1.15
N CYS A 253 9.25 1.08 0.65
CA CYS A 253 8.06 0.25 0.73
C CYS A 253 7.79 -0.48 -0.58
N MET A 254 7.12 -1.62 -0.47
CA MET A 254 6.68 -2.44 -1.59
C MET A 254 5.24 -2.09 -1.96
N THR A 255 4.97 -1.96 -3.27
CA THR A 255 3.60 -1.85 -3.78
C THR A 255 3.10 -3.17 -4.32
N TYR A 256 3.97 -3.93 -4.99
CA TYR A 256 3.63 -5.22 -5.58
C TYR A 256 4.75 -6.24 -5.39
N ALA A 257 4.37 -7.50 -5.38
CA ALA A 257 5.28 -8.61 -5.64
C ALA A 257 4.61 -9.59 -6.62
N PHE A 258 5.39 -10.14 -7.52
CA PHE A 258 4.94 -11.17 -8.45
C PHE A 258 6.08 -12.13 -8.78
N GLN A 259 5.78 -13.23 -9.43
CA GLN A 259 6.79 -14.22 -9.79
C GLN A 259 6.65 -14.67 -11.24
N THR A 260 7.77 -15.10 -11.78
CA THR A 260 7.87 -15.87 -13.02
C THR A 260 8.37 -17.28 -12.70
N PRO A 261 8.45 -18.21 -13.68
CA PRO A 261 9.08 -19.51 -13.45
C PRO A 261 10.49 -19.42 -12.86
N ASP A 262 11.27 -18.39 -13.25
CA ASP A 262 12.69 -18.27 -12.88
C ASP A 262 12.98 -17.20 -11.83
N LYS A 263 12.11 -16.22 -11.63
CA LYS A 263 12.39 -15.04 -10.77
C LYS A 263 11.26 -14.72 -9.80
N LEU A 264 11.64 -14.16 -8.65
CA LEU A 264 10.76 -13.43 -7.74
C LEU A 264 11.02 -11.93 -7.94
N SER A 265 9.96 -11.13 -8.08
CA SER A 265 10.08 -9.69 -8.34
C SER A 265 9.34 -8.88 -7.27
N PHE A 266 10.05 -7.95 -6.63
CA PHE A 266 9.49 -6.93 -5.76
C PHE A 266 9.45 -5.60 -6.50
N ILE A 267 8.33 -4.90 -6.44
CA ILE A 267 8.16 -3.55 -6.98
C ILE A 267 8.15 -2.58 -5.81
N LEU A 268 9.22 -1.83 -5.69
CA LEU A 268 9.58 -0.99 -4.55
C LEU A 268 9.60 0.49 -4.96
N ASP A 269 9.52 1.36 -3.96
CA ASP A 269 9.75 2.80 -4.17
C ASP A 269 11.12 3.01 -4.84
N LEU A 270 11.14 3.88 -5.85
CA LEU A 270 12.39 4.25 -6.52
C LEU A 270 13.11 5.34 -5.72
N MET A 271 14.33 5.02 -5.30
CA MET A 271 15.25 5.95 -4.64
C MET A 271 16.41 6.23 -5.62
N ASN A 272 16.41 7.40 -6.21
CA ASN A 272 17.33 7.76 -7.30
C ASN A 272 18.43 8.75 -6.89
N GLY A 273 18.53 9.05 -5.59
CA GLY A 273 19.52 9.96 -5.03
C GLY A 273 20.80 9.30 -4.55
N GLY A 274 21.00 7.99 -4.77
CA GLY A 274 22.12 7.23 -4.22
C GLY A 274 21.94 6.85 -2.76
N ASP A 275 22.97 6.29 -2.14
CA ASP A 275 22.98 5.93 -0.72
C ASP A 275 23.99 6.77 0.07
N LEU A 276 23.87 6.79 1.40
CA LEU A 276 24.77 7.58 2.26
C LEU A 276 26.22 7.10 2.19
N HIS A 277 26.50 5.85 1.83
CA HIS A 277 27.87 5.38 1.64
C HIS A 277 28.48 5.95 0.35
N TYR A 278 27.69 5.99 -0.73
CA TYR A 278 28.08 6.64 -1.98
C TYR A 278 28.45 8.11 -1.73
N HIS A 279 27.56 8.86 -1.07
CA HIS A 279 27.80 10.27 -0.75
C HIS A 279 28.99 10.47 0.20
N LEU A 280 29.17 9.62 1.20
CA LEU A 280 30.33 9.65 2.09
C LEU A 280 31.64 9.46 1.30
N THR A 281 31.63 8.64 0.26
CA THR A 281 32.81 8.40 -0.58
C THR A 281 33.10 9.58 -1.51
N GLN A 282 32.04 10.23 -2.05
CA GLN A 282 32.17 11.34 -2.99
C GLN A 282 32.47 12.68 -2.32
N HIS A 283 31.80 12.98 -1.21
CA HIS A 283 31.86 14.30 -0.55
C HIS A 283 32.72 14.31 0.71
N GLY A 284 33.20 13.15 1.17
CA GLY A 284 33.89 13.03 2.45
C GLY A 284 32.92 12.94 3.63
N VAL A 285 33.42 13.28 4.84
CA VAL A 285 32.64 13.18 6.08
C VAL A 285 31.58 14.27 6.17
N PHE A 286 30.46 13.91 6.78
CA PHE A 286 29.33 14.81 7.03
C PHE A 286 29.59 15.64 8.30
N SER A 287 29.08 16.86 8.31
CA SER A 287 29.02 17.71 9.50
C SER A 287 27.96 17.19 10.48
N GLU A 288 28.05 17.56 11.75
CA GLU A 288 27.08 17.22 12.77
C GLU A 288 25.66 17.69 12.41
N LYS A 289 25.51 18.85 11.74
CA LYS A 289 24.24 19.37 11.29
C LYS A 289 23.60 18.48 10.21
N GLU A 290 24.39 18.00 9.26
CA GLU A 290 23.92 17.07 8.22
C GLU A 290 23.56 15.71 8.83
N VAL A 291 24.40 15.19 9.72
CA VAL A 291 24.13 13.94 10.44
C VAL A 291 22.86 14.03 11.26
N ARG A 292 22.57 15.19 11.89
CA ARG A 292 21.35 15.42 12.66
C ARG A 292 20.09 15.27 11.78
N PHE A 293 20.12 15.81 10.56
CA PHE A 293 19.03 15.67 9.61
C PHE A 293 18.78 14.21 9.25
N TYR A 294 19.80 13.50 8.78
CA TYR A 294 19.64 12.09 8.38
C TYR A 294 19.28 11.20 9.56
N ALA A 295 19.89 11.44 10.73
CA ALA A 295 19.56 10.69 11.94
C ALA A 295 18.08 10.82 12.32
N SER A 296 17.51 12.02 12.23
CA SER A 296 16.11 12.26 12.58
C SER A 296 15.14 11.44 11.70
N GLU A 297 15.38 11.38 10.40
CA GLU A 297 14.57 10.59 9.48
C GLU A 297 14.74 9.07 9.68
N VAL A 298 15.99 8.62 9.90
CA VAL A 298 16.28 7.22 10.19
C VAL A 298 15.64 6.75 11.51
N ILE A 299 15.67 7.60 12.54
CA ILE A 299 15.04 7.30 13.84
C ILE A 299 13.53 7.07 13.66
N LEU A 300 12.83 7.88 12.87
CA LEU A 300 11.41 7.67 12.58
C LEU A 300 11.15 6.37 11.80
N GLY A 301 12.05 5.98 10.89
CA GLY A 301 12.01 4.71 10.20
C GLY A 301 12.18 3.52 11.16
N LEU A 302 13.15 3.58 12.08
CA LEU A 302 13.34 2.57 13.12
C LEU A 302 12.15 2.51 14.09
N GLU A 303 11.65 3.65 14.55
CA GLU A 303 10.47 3.76 15.41
C GLU A 303 9.26 3.05 14.77
N HIS A 304 9.05 3.26 13.46
CA HIS A 304 7.97 2.60 12.72
C HIS A 304 8.12 1.07 12.73
N MET A 305 9.34 0.55 12.52
CA MET A 305 9.59 -0.90 12.57
C MET A 305 9.46 -1.45 13.98
N HIS A 306 10.09 -0.82 14.97
CA HIS A 306 10.09 -1.27 16.36
C HIS A 306 8.68 -1.29 16.98
N SER A 307 7.83 -0.30 16.65
CA SER A 307 6.42 -0.29 17.08
C SER A 307 5.59 -1.45 16.50
N ARG A 308 6.09 -2.12 15.47
CA ARG A 308 5.53 -3.33 14.85
C ARG A 308 6.28 -4.61 15.21
N PHE A 309 7.13 -4.54 16.23
CA PHE A 309 7.97 -5.65 16.66
C PHE A 309 8.90 -6.18 15.57
N ILE A 310 9.38 -5.32 14.69
CA ILE A 310 10.36 -5.65 13.65
C ILE A 310 11.71 -5.10 14.07
N VAL A 311 12.73 -5.94 14.16
CA VAL A 311 14.14 -5.55 14.27
C VAL A 311 14.79 -5.61 12.89
N TYR A 312 15.50 -4.54 12.51
CA TYR A 312 16.02 -4.39 11.15
C TYR A 312 17.34 -5.14 10.90
N ARG A 313 18.30 -5.10 11.81
CA ARG A 313 19.54 -5.90 11.87
C ARG A 313 20.65 -5.58 10.86
N ASP A 314 20.44 -4.67 9.90
CA ASP A 314 21.47 -4.33 8.90
C ASP A 314 21.60 -2.82 8.64
N LEU A 315 21.50 -2.01 9.72
CA LEU A 315 21.59 -0.56 9.60
C LEU A 315 23.05 -0.15 9.32
N LYS A 316 23.25 0.49 8.18
CA LYS A 316 24.54 0.97 7.66
C LYS A 316 24.31 2.02 6.58
N PRO A 317 25.29 2.90 6.26
CA PRO A 317 25.12 3.96 5.26
C PRO A 317 24.70 3.47 3.88
N ALA A 318 25.14 2.28 3.44
CA ALA A 318 24.77 1.71 2.13
C ALA A 318 23.30 1.30 2.03
N ASN A 319 22.59 1.14 3.15
CA ASN A 319 21.19 0.79 3.20
C ASN A 319 20.27 2.00 3.46
N ILE A 320 20.84 3.21 3.52
CA ILE A 320 20.09 4.46 3.65
C ILE A 320 20.13 5.18 2.31
N LEU A 321 19.01 5.11 1.58
CA LEU A 321 18.89 5.62 0.23
C LEU A 321 18.25 7.01 0.22
N LEU A 322 18.74 7.88 -0.67
CA LEU A 322 18.18 9.22 -0.89
C LEU A 322 17.17 9.20 -2.03
N ASP A 323 16.11 9.99 -1.86
CA ASP A 323 15.20 10.32 -2.96
C ASP A 323 15.75 11.49 -3.82
N GLU A 324 14.99 11.93 -4.81
CA GLU A 324 15.38 13.04 -5.70
C GLU A 324 15.46 14.41 -4.99
N ASN A 325 14.88 14.53 -3.80
CA ASN A 325 14.87 15.75 -2.99
C ASN A 325 15.94 15.73 -1.89
N GLY A 326 16.54 14.57 -1.61
CA GLY A 326 17.56 14.40 -0.57
C GLY A 326 17.04 13.84 0.76
N HIS A 327 15.76 13.47 0.85
CA HIS A 327 15.21 12.74 1.99
C HIS A 327 15.64 11.29 1.96
N VAL A 328 15.74 10.65 3.14
CA VAL A 328 16.28 9.29 3.24
C VAL A 328 15.23 8.25 3.60
N ARG A 329 15.45 7.02 3.12
CA ARG A 329 14.68 5.83 3.50
C ARG A 329 15.58 4.66 3.78
N ILE A 330 15.21 3.88 4.79
CA ILE A 330 15.85 2.60 5.11
C ILE A 330 15.44 1.58 4.05
N SER A 331 16.40 0.90 3.44
CA SER A 331 16.18 -0.09 2.39
C SER A 331 16.56 -1.51 2.84
N ASP A 332 16.26 -2.51 2.01
CA ASP A 332 16.67 -3.92 2.16
C ASP A 332 16.27 -4.56 3.49
N LEU A 333 15.03 -5.01 3.58
CA LEU A 333 14.47 -5.70 4.75
C LEU A 333 14.76 -7.23 4.75
N GLY A 334 15.68 -7.71 3.91
CA GLY A 334 16.00 -9.13 3.79
C GLY A 334 16.47 -9.78 5.10
N LEU A 335 17.15 -9.03 5.95
CA LEU A 335 17.60 -9.47 7.28
C LEU A 335 16.64 -9.06 8.42
N ALA A 336 15.60 -8.28 8.17
CA ALA A 336 14.65 -7.88 9.21
C ALA A 336 13.90 -9.09 9.79
N CYS A 337 13.45 -8.99 11.04
CA CYS A 337 12.82 -10.11 11.74
C CYS A 337 11.71 -9.62 12.67
N ASP A 338 10.57 -10.30 12.64
CA ASP A 338 9.50 -10.11 13.63
C ASP A 338 9.86 -10.81 14.93
N PHE A 339 9.96 -10.04 16.02
CA PHE A 339 10.28 -10.55 17.36
C PHE A 339 9.06 -10.55 18.31
N SER A 340 7.85 -10.35 17.80
CA SER A 340 6.63 -10.30 18.61
C SER A 340 6.33 -11.58 19.37
N LYS A 341 6.66 -12.74 18.75
CA LYS A 341 6.43 -14.08 19.33
C LYS A 341 7.68 -14.70 19.90
N LYS A 342 8.81 -14.49 19.23
CA LYS A 342 10.10 -15.10 19.61
C LYS A 342 11.24 -14.17 19.23
N LYS A 343 12.09 -13.84 20.19
CA LYS A 343 13.30 -13.05 19.94
C LYS A 343 14.29 -13.85 19.07
N PRO A 344 14.93 -13.20 18.09
CA PRO A 344 15.97 -13.84 17.27
C PRO A 344 17.24 -14.15 18.08
N HIS A 345 17.98 -15.14 17.62
CA HIS A 345 19.28 -15.58 18.18
C HIS A 345 20.38 -15.61 17.12
N ALA A 346 20.01 -15.44 15.84
CA ALA A 346 20.97 -15.56 14.75
C ALA A 346 21.91 -14.37 14.71
N SER A 347 23.21 -14.62 14.64
CA SER A 347 24.22 -13.58 14.40
C SER A 347 24.22 -13.22 12.91
N VAL A 348 23.43 -12.23 12.55
CA VAL A 348 23.26 -11.72 11.18
C VAL A 348 23.42 -10.22 11.14
N GLY A 349 23.93 -9.70 10.03
CA GLY A 349 24.17 -8.28 9.81
C GLY A 349 25.53 -8.01 9.19
N THR A 350 25.93 -6.77 9.18
CA THR A 350 27.22 -6.33 8.65
C THR A 350 28.23 -6.13 9.78
N HIS A 351 29.39 -6.80 9.70
CA HIS A 351 30.47 -6.65 10.68
C HIS A 351 30.88 -5.19 10.83
N GLY A 352 31.06 -4.74 12.07
CA GLY A 352 31.34 -3.36 12.42
C GLY A 352 30.10 -2.50 12.69
N TYR A 353 28.89 -3.05 12.50
CA TYR A 353 27.60 -2.43 12.86
C TYR A 353 26.76 -3.33 13.79
N MET A 354 27.08 -4.65 13.84
CA MET A 354 26.36 -5.58 14.70
C MET A 354 26.60 -5.26 16.17
N ALA A 355 25.50 -5.27 16.95
CA ALA A 355 25.56 -5.05 18.39
C ALA A 355 26.21 -6.23 19.12
N PRO A 356 26.80 -6.00 20.32
CA PRO A 356 27.44 -7.06 21.12
C PRO A 356 26.56 -8.26 21.38
N GLU A 357 25.26 -8.04 21.69
CA GLU A 357 24.29 -9.11 21.93
C GLU A 357 23.99 -9.94 20.66
N VAL A 358 24.13 -9.36 19.46
CA VAL A 358 24.01 -10.07 18.17
C VAL A 358 25.24 -10.93 17.91
N LEU A 359 26.43 -10.46 18.29
CA LEU A 359 27.68 -11.20 18.16
C LEU A 359 27.81 -12.31 19.19
N SER A 360 27.14 -12.20 20.33
CA SER A 360 27.16 -13.20 21.41
C SER A 360 26.33 -14.42 21.05
N LYS A 361 26.99 -15.52 20.71
CA LYS A 361 26.33 -16.77 20.29
C LYS A 361 25.29 -17.25 21.31
N GLY A 362 24.06 -17.49 20.86
CA GLY A 362 22.98 -18.03 21.68
C GLY A 362 22.20 -17.01 22.50
N SER A 363 22.61 -15.74 22.52
CA SER A 363 21.85 -14.68 23.17
C SER A 363 20.61 -14.27 22.34
N ALA A 364 19.49 -14.12 23.02
CA ALA A 364 18.29 -13.54 22.42
C ALA A 364 18.40 -12.01 22.39
N TYR A 365 17.99 -11.39 21.31
CA TYR A 365 18.00 -9.94 21.19
C TYR A 365 16.68 -9.41 20.56
N ASP A 366 16.51 -8.12 20.54
CA ASP A 366 15.35 -7.43 19.99
C ASP A 366 15.77 -6.14 19.25
N SER A 367 14.90 -5.15 19.22
CA SER A 367 15.15 -3.84 18.59
C SER A 367 16.33 -3.06 19.18
N SER A 368 16.84 -3.46 20.35
CA SER A 368 18.02 -2.86 20.98
C SER A 368 19.24 -2.87 20.07
N ALA A 369 19.38 -3.89 19.25
CA ALA A 369 20.49 -4.02 18.31
C ALA A 369 20.56 -2.91 17.27
N ASP A 370 19.41 -2.39 16.83
CA ASP A 370 19.34 -1.33 15.82
C ASP A 370 19.83 0.02 16.36
N TRP A 371 19.63 0.31 17.64
CA TRP A 371 20.12 1.53 18.27
C TRP A 371 21.67 1.53 18.36
N PHE A 372 22.27 0.41 18.64
CA PHE A 372 23.72 0.27 18.57
C PHE A 372 24.24 0.47 17.14
N SER A 373 23.59 -0.16 16.16
CA SER A 373 23.93 0.01 14.74
C SER A 373 23.78 1.48 14.29
N LEU A 374 22.77 2.20 14.79
CA LEU A 374 22.61 3.62 14.57
C LEU A 374 23.83 4.40 15.06
N GLY A 375 24.29 4.13 16.29
CA GLY A 375 25.50 4.75 16.83
C GLY A 375 26.74 4.52 15.95
N CYS A 376 26.93 3.27 15.48
CA CYS A 376 28.02 2.94 14.55
C CYS A 376 27.89 3.69 13.22
N MET A 377 26.69 3.82 12.69
CA MET A 377 26.41 4.52 11.43
C MET A 377 26.70 6.02 11.56
N LEU A 378 26.17 6.67 12.61
CA LEU A 378 26.38 8.10 12.85
C LEU A 378 27.87 8.41 13.03
N TYR A 379 28.60 7.60 13.80
CA TYR A 379 30.04 7.73 13.96
C TYR A 379 30.75 7.65 12.61
N LYS A 380 30.37 6.68 11.77
CA LYS A 380 30.98 6.53 10.44
C LYS A 380 30.70 7.71 9.52
N LEU A 381 29.49 8.28 9.55
CA LEU A 381 29.17 9.48 8.75
C LEU A 381 30.05 10.67 9.15
N LEU A 382 30.34 10.83 10.44
CA LEU A 382 31.16 11.91 10.98
C LEU A 382 32.67 11.69 10.77
N ARG A 383 33.13 10.43 10.76
CA ARG A 383 34.56 10.09 10.80
C ARG A 383 35.09 9.38 9.56
N GLY A 384 34.22 8.91 8.68
CA GLY A 384 34.57 8.13 7.50
C GLY A 384 34.86 6.64 7.76
N HIS A 385 34.96 6.23 9.02
CA HIS A 385 35.23 4.84 9.43
C HIS A 385 34.35 4.40 10.60
N SER A 386 34.19 3.07 10.78
CA SER A 386 33.47 2.50 11.91
C SER A 386 34.18 2.79 13.24
N PRO A 387 33.45 2.98 14.37
CA PRO A 387 34.04 3.20 15.68
C PRO A 387 34.92 2.04 16.17
N PHE A 388 34.66 0.81 15.68
CA PHE A 388 35.33 -0.42 16.10
C PHE A 388 36.22 -1.02 15.01
N ARG A 389 36.67 -0.21 14.06
CA ARG A 389 37.54 -0.68 12.99
C ARG A 389 38.83 0.15 12.95
N GLN A 390 39.93 -0.46 13.38
CA GLN A 390 41.27 0.11 13.14
C GLN A 390 41.64 0.03 11.65
N HIS A 391 42.48 0.95 11.19
CA HIS A 391 42.88 1.06 9.79
C HIS A 391 43.31 -0.28 9.17
N LYS A 392 42.63 -0.68 8.07
CA LYS A 392 42.98 -1.79 7.17
C LYS A 392 42.59 -3.22 7.55
N THR A 393 42.03 -3.49 8.72
CA THR A 393 41.58 -4.85 9.06
C THR A 393 40.38 -5.24 8.19
N LYS A 394 40.53 -6.32 7.42
CA LYS A 394 39.45 -6.96 6.65
C LYS A 394 38.93 -8.24 7.34
N ASP A 395 39.59 -8.68 8.40
CA ASP A 395 39.20 -9.86 9.14
C ASP A 395 37.92 -9.58 9.96
N LYS A 396 36.88 -10.34 9.66
CA LYS A 396 35.58 -10.22 10.30
C LYS A 396 35.63 -10.55 11.80
N HIS A 397 36.41 -11.56 12.17
CA HIS A 397 36.55 -11.98 13.57
C HIS A 397 37.25 -10.90 14.40
N GLU A 398 38.24 -10.24 13.81
CA GLU A 398 38.94 -9.15 14.47
C GLU A 398 38.03 -7.93 14.65
N ILE A 399 37.21 -7.58 13.64
CA ILE A 399 36.22 -6.51 13.76
C ILE A 399 35.22 -6.81 14.86
N ASP A 400 34.70 -8.05 14.93
CA ASP A 400 33.76 -8.48 15.97
C ASP A 400 34.40 -8.43 17.36
N ARG A 401 35.65 -8.88 17.49
CA ARG A 401 36.42 -8.76 18.74
C ARG A 401 36.56 -7.29 19.18
N MET A 402 36.91 -6.40 18.27
CA MET A 402 37.00 -4.96 18.55
C MET A 402 35.65 -4.38 19.01
N THR A 403 34.54 -4.76 18.39
CA THR A 403 33.21 -4.35 18.83
C THR A 403 32.91 -4.77 20.28
N LEU A 404 33.40 -5.93 20.69
CA LEU A 404 33.20 -6.44 22.05
C LEU A 404 34.12 -5.80 23.10
N THR A 405 35.34 -5.37 22.72
CA THR A 405 36.40 -5.07 23.70
C THR A 405 37.01 -3.66 23.57
N MET A 406 36.96 -3.02 22.39
CA MET A 406 37.66 -1.77 22.13
C MET A 406 36.86 -0.58 22.62
N ASP A 407 37.49 0.38 23.29
CA ASP A 407 36.86 1.64 23.63
C ASP A 407 36.75 2.55 22.41
N VAL A 408 35.63 3.32 22.35
CA VAL A 408 35.39 4.27 21.26
C VAL A 408 36.12 5.58 21.56
N GLU A 409 36.92 6.04 20.59
CA GLU A 409 37.62 7.32 20.69
C GLU A 409 36.73 8.43 20.09
N PHE A 410 36.53 9.48 20.89
CA PHE A 410 35.80 10.69 20.44
C PHE A 410 36.81 11.85 20.35
N PRO A 411 36.90 12.50 19.18
CA PRO A 411 37.81 13.66 19.02
C PRO A 411 37.28 14.88 19.78
N ASP A 412 38.20 15.75 20.20
CA ASP A 412 37.89 17.00 20.92
C ASP A 412 37.05 17.98 20.09
N SER A 413 37.06 17.83 18.75
CA SER A 413 36.27 18.65 17.82
C SER A 413 34.78 18.26 17.77
N MET A 414 34.38 17.13 18.40
CA MET A 414 32.99 16.68 18.46
C MET A 414 32.26 17.43 19.58
N SER A 415 31.02 17.87 19.30
CA SER A 415 30.19 18.52 20.31
C SER A 415 29.87 17.55 21.47
N ASN A 416 29.64 18.11 22.66
CA ASN A 416 29.27 17.31 23.82
C ASN A 416 27.97 16.56 23.59
N GLU A 417 27.01 17.17 22.93
CA GLU A 417 25.70 16.60 22.63
C GLU A 417 25.86 15.39 21.68
N MET A 418 26.70 15.50 20.65
CA MET A 418 26.99 14.37 19.76
C MET A 418 27.76 13.27 20.50
N LYS A 419 28.74 13.63 21.31
CA LYS A 419 29.51 12.67 22.09
C LYS A 419 28.60 11.85 23.02
N THR A 420 27.76 12.53 23.82
CA THR A 420 26.84 11.86 24.74
C THR A 420 25.80 11.01 24.04
N LEU A 421 25.33 11.42 22.86
CA LEU A 421 24.44 10.61 22.02
C LEU A 421 25.13 9.29 21.61
N LEU A 422 26.34 9.39 21.07
CA LEU A 422 27.10 8.22 20.63
C LEU A 422 27.50 7.31 21.81
N GLU A 423 27.93 7.86 22.94
CA GLU A 423 28.21 7.11 24.18
C GLU A 423 26.96 6.36 24.64
N GLY A 424 25.78 6.97 24.59
CA GLY A 424 24.51 6.35 24.94
C GLY A 424 24.12 5.21 24.01
N LEU A 425 24.20 5.44 22.68
CA LEU A 425 23.83 4.43 21.68
C LEU A 425 24.83 3.26 21.62
N LEU A 426 26.12 3.49 21.84
CA LEU A 426 27.19 2.49 21.76
C LEU A 426 27.44 1.75 23.07
N LYS A 427 26.58 1.90 24.09
CA LYS A 427 26.63 1.10 25.30
C LYS A 427 26.54 -0.38 24.93
N ARG A 428 27.48 -1.21 25.44
CA ARG A 428 27.50 -2.65 25.23
C ARG A 428 26.39 -3.33 26.02
N GLU A 429 26.20 -2.88 27.26
CA GLU A 429 25.11 -3.36 28.10
C GLU A 429 23.77 -2.77 27.62
N VAL A 430 22.83 -3.63 27.25
CA VAL A 430 21.54 -3.25 26.67
C VAL A 430 20.72 -2.42 27.66
N SER A 431 20.75 -2.76 28.93
CA SER A 431 20.03 -2.05 30.01
C SER A 431 20.50 -0.61 30.25
N GLU A 432 21.67 -0.24 29.74
CA GLU A 432 22.22 1.12 29.84
C GLU A 432 22.18 1.86 28.50
N ARG A 433 21.79 1.18 27.41
CA ARG A 433 21.81 1.72 26.05
C ARG A 433 20.64 2.67 25.86
N LEU A 434 20.92 3.83 25.27
CA LEU A 434 19.90 4.80 24.85
C LEU A 434 18.95 4.17 23.82
N GLY A 435 17.66 4.33 24.01
CA GLY A 435 16.61 3.65 23.26
C GLY A 435 16.15 2.31 23.85
N CYS A 436 16.77 1.87 25.00
CA CYS A 436 16.46 0.62 25.66
C CYS A 436 16.08 0.78 27.15
N LEU A 437 15.90 2.03 27.61
CA LEU A 437 15.61 2.34 29.03
C LEU A 437 14.10 2.28 29.36
N GLY A 438 13.25 1.87 28.41
CA GLY A 438 11.81 1.64 28.60
C GLY A 438 10.89 2.47 27.70
N ARG A 439 11.39 3.56 27.06
CA ARG A 439 10.61 4.42 26.16
C ARG A 439 11.04 4.35 24.69
N SER A 440 11.96 3.43 24.35
CA SER A 440 12.41 3.17 22.98
C SER A 440 12.85 4.45 22.22
N ALA A 441 12.36 4.66 20.99
CA ALA A 441 12.72 5.80 20.15
C ALA A 441 12.51 7.16 20.82
N GLN A 442 11.57 7.28 21.75
CA GLN A 442 11.30 8.53 22.46
C GLN A 442 12.53 9.01 23.26
N GLU A 443 13.28 8.10 23.87
CA GLU A 443 14.51 8.42 24.61
C GLU A 443 15.56 9.03 23.69
N VAL A 444 15.69 8.49 22.48
CA VAL A 444 16.63 8.97 21.48
C VAL A 444 16.19 10.34 20.95
N ARG A 445 14.90 10.51 20.69
CA ARG A 445 14.33 11.78 20.20
C ARG A 445 14.43 12.92 21.20
N GLU A 446 14.37 12.64 22.50
CA GLU A 446 14.47 13.60 23.60
C GLU A 446 15.95 13.90 23.99
N HIS A 447 16.93 13.26 23.35
CA HIS A 447 18.32 13.54 23.67
C HIS A 447 18.70 14.97 23.24
N PRO A 448 19.50 15.72 24.04
CA PRO A 448 19.88 17.13 23.78
C PRO A 448 20.43 17.42 22.39
N TYR A 449 21.04 16.43 21.74
CA TYR A 449 21.50 16.55 20.35
C TYR A 449 20.37 16.91 19.38
N PHE A 450 19.13 16.52 19.68
CA PHE A 450 17.95 16.78 18.87
C PHE A 450 17.09 17.95 19.39
N ASP A 451 17.60 18.74 20.34
CA ASP A 451 16.89 19.91 20.83
C ASP A 451 16.54 20.89 19.70
N GLY A 452 15.28 21.38 19.72
CA GLY A 452 14.76 22.27 18.69
C GLY A 452 14.31 21.59 17.38
N ILE A 453 14.34 20.25 17.30
CA ILE A 453 13.72 19.53 16.20
C ILE A 453 12.21 19.36 16.46
N ASP A 454 11.39 19.82 15.53
CA ASP A 454 9.98 19.48 15.46
C ASP A 454 9.83 18.16 14.70
N TRP A 455 9.52 17.10 15.44
CA TRP A 455 9.40 15.74 14.87
C TRP A 455 8.22 15.58 13.93
N ASN A 456 7.18 16.43 14.00
CA ASN A 456 6.10 16.45 13.03
C ASN A 456 6.60 17.01 11.69
N GLN A 457 7.41 18.07 11.72
CA GLN A 457 8.04 18.59 10.51
C GLN A 457 9.01 17.58 9.87
N VAL A 458 9.74 16.79 10.68
CA VAL A 458 10.54 15.67 10.16
C VAL A 458 9.62 14.66 9.50
N TYR A 459 8.53 14.25 10.15
CA TYR A 459 7.58 13.26 9.62
C TYR A 459 6.97 13.68 8.28
N TYR A 460 6.60 14.95 8.15
CA TYR A 460 6.07 15.52 6.92
C TYR A 460 7.14 15.95 5.91
N GLN A 461 8.42 15.67 6.20
CA GLN A 461 9.56 15.98 5.32
C GLN A 461 9.63 17.48 4.95
N LYS A 462 9.41 18.37 5.92
CA LYS A 462 9.40 19.83 5.73
C LYS A 462 10.77 20.49 5.87
N TYR A 463 11.71 19.83 6.56
CA TYR A 463 13.07 20.33 6.63
C TYR A 463 13.78 20.22 5.28
N THR A 464 14.54 21.24 4.94
CA THR A 464 15.35 21.23 3.71
C THR A 464 16.51 20.24 3.86
N PRO A 465 16.62 19.24 2.99
CA PRO A 465 17.73 18.30 3.01
C PRO A 465 19.07 18.99 2.80
N PRO A 466 20.12 18.57 3.51
CA PRO A 466 21.44 19.19 3.41
C PRO A 466 22.13 18.91 2.06
N LEU A 467 21.76 17.84 1.38
CA LEU A 467 22.25 17.47 0.07
C LEU A 467 21.05 17.12 -0.83
N VAL A 468 20.97 17.81 -1.96
CA VAL A 468 20.01 17.49 -3.02
C VAL A 468 20.78 16.81 -4.16
N PRO A 469 20.46 15.56 -4.49
CA PRO A 469 21.13 14.84 -5.57
C PRO A 469 20.99 15.57 -6.92
N PRO A 470 22.03 15.59 -7.78
CA PRO A 470 21.95 16.21 -9.09
C PRO A 470 20.78 15.64 -9.93
N ARG A 471 19.98 16.53 -10.50
CA ARG A 471 18.87 16.13 -11.39
C ARG A 471 19.39 15.79 -12.77
N GLY A 472 18.82 14.76 -13.38
CA GLY A 472 19.21 14.31 -14.73
C GLY A 472 20.50 13.50 -14.76
N GLU A 473 21.05 13.16 -13.59
CA GLU A 473 22.18 12.26 -13.43
C GLU A 473 21.74 10.94 -12.79
N VAL A 474 22.52 9.92 -13.02
CA VAL A 474 22.32 8.63 -12.36
C VAL A 474 23.18 8.64 -11.09
N ASN A 475 22.55 8.89 -9.96
CA ASN A 475 23.20 8.91 -8.64
C ASN A 475 23.36 7.49 -8.10
N ALA A 476 24.04 6.62 -8.83
CA ALA A 476 24.32 5.22 -8.46
C ALA A 476 25.69 4.84 -9.04
N ALA A 477 26.26 3.76 -8.53
CA ALA A 477 27.44 3.18 -9.17
C ALA A 477 27.18 2.93 -10.67
N ASP A 478 28.21 3.13 -11.49
CA ASP A 478 28.09 2.84 -12.92
C ASP A 478 27.60 1.40 -13.13
N ALA A 479 26.68 1.21 -14.07
CA ALA A 479 26.19 -0.11 -14.42
C ALA A 479 27.32 -1.10 -14.75
N PHE A 480 28.44 -0.60 -15.23
CA PHE A 480 29.65 -1.37 -15.50
C PHE A 480 30.34 -1.81 -14.19
N ASP A 481 30.41 -0.93 -13.19
CA ASP A 481 30.99 -1.27 -11.88
C ASP A 481 30.11 -2.24 -11.08
N ILE A 482 28.79 -2.21 -11.31
CA ILE A 482 27.85 -3.17 -10.71
C ILE A 482 28.13 -4.58 -11.26
N GLY A 483 28.58 -4.70 -12.51
CA GLY A 483 28.91 -5.95 -13.21
C GLY A 483 27.66 -6.80 -13.51
N SER A 484 27.84 -7.96 -14.09
CA SER A 484 26.78 -8.95 -14.36
C SER A 484 26.98 -10.23 -13.52
N PHE A 485 25.91 -10.96 -13.23
CA PHE A 485 26.04 -12.31 -12.71
C PHE A 485 26.58 -13.26 -13.79
N ASP A 486 27.45 -14.16 -13.39
CA ASP A 486 27.86 -15.25 -14.26
C ASP A 486 26.73 -16.30 -14.31
N GLU A 487 26.20 -16.57 -15.50
CA GLU A 487 25.20 -17.61 -15.72
C GLU A 487 25.78 -19.02 -15.45
N GLU A 488 27.09 -19.18 -15.58
CA GLU A 488 27.78 -20.43 -15.26
C GLU A 488 27.60 -20.85 -13.79
N ASP A 489 27.48 -19.90 -12.86
CA ASP A 489 27.27 -20.16 -11.42
C ASP A 489 26.02 -21.02 -11.15
N VAL A 490 24.99 -20.90 -11.98
CA VAL A 490 23.71 -21.61 -11.80
C VAL A 490 23.51 -22.74 -12.81
N LYS A 491 24.54 -23.02 -13.60
CA LYS A 491 24.52 -24.09 -14.62
C LYS A 491 24.28 -25.46 -13.96
N GLY A 492 23.29 -26.19 -14.48
CA GLY A 492 22.89 -27.50 -13.94
C GLY A 492 21.88 -27.48 -12.79
N ILE A 493 21.56 -26.32 -12.20
CA ILE A 493 20.51 -26.21 -11.19
C ILE A 493 19.16 -26.23 -11.88
N LYS A 494 18.35 -27.25 -11.53
CA LYS A 494 16.96 -27.38 -12.00
C LYS A 494 16.00 -27.01 -10.90
N LEU A 495 14.95 -26.29 -11.28
CA LEU A 495 13.82 -25.98 -10.40
C LEU A 495 12.76 -27.06 -10.58
N ALA A 496 12.41 -27.75 -9.52
CA ALA A 496 11.33 -28.72 -9.49
C ALA A 496 9.99 -28.05 -9.15
N ASP A 497 8.87 -28.76 -9.35
CA ASP A 497 7.54 -28.27 -8.99
C ASP A 497 7.43 -27.96 -7.49
N SER A 498 8.12 -28.74 -6.65
CA SER A 498 8.24 -28.48 -5.21
C SER A 498 8.89 -27.12 -4.89
N ASP A 499 9.89 -26.69 -5.68
CA ASP A 499 10.53 -25.38 -5.51
C ASP A 499 9.53 -24.25 -5.88
N GLN A 500 8.70 -24.48 -6.92
CA GLN A 500 7.67 -23.51 -7.33
C GLN A 500 6.55 -23.39 -6.29
N GLU A 501 6.16 -24.50 -5.67
CA GLU A 501 5.13 -24.54 -4.63
C GLU A 501 5.47 -23.68 -3.41
N LEU A 502 6.77 -23.53 -3.06
CA LEU A 502 7.24 -22.64 -2.00
C LEU A 502 6.81 -21.19 -2.22
N TYR A 503 6.73 -20.74 -3.48
CA TYR A 503 6.47 -19.37 -3.84
C TYR A 503 5.02 -19.10 -4.27
N LYS A 504 4.12 -20.06 -4.16
CA LYS A 504 2.71 -19.89 -4.62
C LYS A 504 1.99 -18.69 -3.99
N ASN A 505 2.33 -18.33 -2.77
CA ASN A 505 1.76 -17.21 -2.02
C ASN A 505 2.65 -15.95 -2.06
N PHE A 506 3.67 -15.94 -2.90
CA PHE A 506 4.57 -14.79 -3.05
C PHE A 506 3.88 -13.56 -3.67
N PRO A 507 3.03 -13.69 -4.73
CA PRO A 507 2.38 -12.54 -5.32
C PRO A 507 1.47 -11.79 -4.33
N ILE A 508 1.58 -10.47 -4.32
CA ILE A 508 0.76 -9.57 -3.50
C ILE A 508 0.64 -8.19 -4.15
N THR A 509 -0.48 -7.54 -3.92
CA THR A 509 -0.69 -6.09 -4.12
C THR A 509 -1.00 -5.46 -2.78
N ILE A 510 -0.25 -4.43 -2.40
CA ILE A 510 -0.52 -3.64 -1.20
C ILE A 510 -1.60 -2.61 -1.55
N SER A 511 -2.80 -2.84 -1.01
CA SER A 511 -4.01 -2.09 -1.36
C SER A 511 -3.85 -0.59 -1.21
N GLU A 512 -3.34 -0.13 -0.07
CA GLU A 512 -3.18 1.27 0.27
C GLU A 512 -2.23 1.97 -0.73
N ARG A 513 -1.14 1.32 -1.06
CA ARG A 513 -0.13 1.85 -1.98
C ARG A 513 -0.60 1.85 -3.43
N TRP A 514 -1.33 0.80 -3.83
CA TRP A 514 -1.97 0.77 -5.16
C TRP A 514 -3.01 1.88 -5.28
N GLN A 515 -3.85 2.08 -4.28
CA GLN A 515 -4.86 3.14 -4.30
C GLN A 515 -4.22 4.54 -4.34
N GLN A 516 -3.12 4.73 -3.63
CA GLN A 516 -2.35 5.98 -3.68
C GLN A 516 -1.76 6.19 -5.09
N GLU A 517 -1.16 5.16 -5.70
CA GLU A 517 -0.66 5.22 -7.08
C GLU A 517 -1.76 5.63 -8.06
N ILE A 518 -2.92 4.97 -8.01
CA ILE A 518 -4.05 5.30 -8.90
C ILE A 518 -4.50 6.74 -8.68
N ALA A 519 -4.66 7.17 -7.43
CA ALA A 519 -5.09 8.53 -7.09
C ALA A 519 -4.12 9.61 -7.62
N GLU A 520 -2.82 9.36 -7.55
CA GLU A 520 -1.78 10.28 -8.00
C GLU A 520 -1.59 10.32 -9.52
N THR A 521 -2.08 9.31 -10.25
CA THR A 521 -1.73 9.15 -11.66
C THR A 521 -2.93 9.21 -12.59
N VAL A 522 -3.79 8.20 -12.59
CA VAL A 522 -4.76 7.97 -13.66
C VAL A 522 -6.23 8.08 -13.23
N PHE A 523 -6.50 8.27 -11.94
CA PHE A 523 -7.83 8.23 -11.36
C PHE A 523 -8.82 9.19 -12.06
N GLU A 524 -8.48 10.47 -12.17
CA GLU A 524 -9.35 11.48 -12.78
C GLU A 524 -9.59 11.21 -14.27
N THR A 525 -8.51 10.86 -14.99
CA THR A 525 -8.59 10.60 -16.43
C THR A 525 -9.49 9.40 -16.74
N ILE A 526 -9.31 8.30 -15.98
CA ILE A 526 -10.09 7.08 -16.19
C ILE A 526 -11.56 7.28 -15.80
N ASN A 527 -11.84 7.96 -14.69
CA ASN A 527 -13.21 8.26 -14.29
C ASN A 527 -13.91 9.14 -15.33
N SER A 528 -13.26 10.22 -15.81
CA SER A 528 -13.80 11.10 -16.86
C SER A 528 -14.07 10.35 -18.16
N ASP A 529 -13.20 9.43 -18.56
CA ASP A 529 -13.38 8.60 -19.75
C ASP A 529 -14.55 7.62 -19.58
N ALA A 530 -14.70 7.03 -18.40
CA ALA A 530 -15.81 6.15 -18.08
C ALA A 530 -17.16 6.90 -18.07
N ASP A 531 -17.20 8.08 -17.46
CA ASP A 531 -18.40 8.94 -17.45
C ASP A 531 -18.82 9.35 -18.87
N ARG A 532 -17.85 9.71 -19.74
CA ARG A 532 -18.10 10.00 -21.16
C ARG A 532 -18.64 8.79 -21.92
N ALA A 533 -18.07 7.60 -21.64
CA ALA A 533 -18.53 6.37 -22.28
C ALA A 533 -19.94 5.98 -21.84
N GLU A 534 -20.27 6.16 -20.55
CA GLU A 534 -21.61 5.92 -20.00
C GLU A 534 -22.63 6.93 -20.55
N ALA A 535 -22.25 8.22 -20.64
CA ALA A 535 -23.10 9.25 -21.24
C ALA A 535 -23.41 8.95 -22.71
N LYS A 536 -22.41 8.51 -23.50
CA LYS A 536 -22.62 8.09 -24.91
C LYS A 536 -23.54 6.87 -25.01
N LYS A 537 -23.40 5.87 -24.12
CA LYS A 537 -24.30 4.72 -24.06
C LYS A 537 -25.73 5.12 -23.71
N LYS A 538 -25.91 6.06 -22.74
CA LYS A 538 -27.23 6.61 -22.36
C LYS A 538 -27.87 7.37 -23.54
N ALA A 539 -27.12 8.24 -24.23
CA ALA A 539 -27.61 8.98 -25.38
C ALA A 539 -28.05 8.04 -26.54
N LYS A 540 -27.23 7.03 -26.84
CA LYS A 540 -27.56 6.03 -27.87
C LYS A 540 -28.81 5.20 -27.54
N LYS A 541 -29.04 4.88 -26.25
CA LYS A 541 -30.25 4.18 -25.80
C LYS A 541 -31.51 5.03 -25.87
N MET A 542 -31.40 6.34 -25.70
CA MET A 542 -32.56 7.25 -25.88
C MET A 542 -33.04 7.32 -27.33
N ASP A 543 -32.11 7.10 -28.29
CA ASP A 543 -32.45 7.13 -29.73
C ASP A 543 -33.09 5.79 -30.23
N GLU A 544 -32.84 4.69 -29.55
CA GLU A 544 -33.31 3.36 -30.00
C GLU A 544 -34.62 2.87 -29.33
N GLY A 545 -35.24 3.65 -28.46
CA GLY A 545 -36.58 3.40 -27.92
C GLY A 545 -36.79 2.05 -27.21
N ASP A 546 -35.76 1.43 -26.63
CA ASP A 546 -35.76 0.09 -26.13
C ASP A 546 -36.01 0.02 -24.61
N TYR A 547 -37.10 -0.65 -24.23
CA TYR A 547 -37.60 -0.88 -22.87
C TYR A 547 -36.83 -1.92 -22.06
N ALA A 548 -35.54 -2.14 -22.33
CA ALA A 548 -34.72 -3.03 -21.50
C ALA A 548 -34.46 -2.36 -20.13
N GLN A 549 -35.21 -2.74 -19.15
CA GLN A 549 -35.08 -2.32 -17.77
C GLN A 549 -33.74 -2.80 -17.17
N GLY A 550 -32.87 -1.85 -16.81
CA GLY A 550 -31.64 -2.08 -16.07
C GLY A 550 -30.38 -1.93 -16.93
N LYS A 551 -29.50 -1.01 -16.53
CA LYS A 551 -28.22 -0.71 -17.18
C LYS A 551 -27.22 -1.89 -17.21
N ASP A 552 -27.55 -3.00 -16.54
CA ASP A 552 -26.64 -4.09 -16.17
C ASP A 552 -27.00 -5.43 -16.86
N CYS A 553 -28.03 -5.46 -17.71
CA CYS A 553 -28.47 -6.70 -18.34
C CYS A 553 -27.49 -7.15 -19.43
N LEU A 554 -26.90 -8.34 -19.27
CA LEU A 554 -25.98 -8.95 -20.22
C LEU A 554 -26.71 -9.53 -21.41
N LEU A 555 -27.84 -10.23 -21.12
CA LEU A 555 -28.66 -10.88 -22.10
C LEU A 555 -30.13 -10.92 -21.60
N HIS A 556 -31.06 -10.71 -22.47
CA HIS A 556 -32.48 -10.89 -22.15
C HIS A 556 -33.22 -11.57 -23.29
N GLY A 557 -34.28 -12.27 -22.95
CA GLY A 557 -35.07 -12.99 -23.93
C GLY A 557 -36.01 -14.02 -23.33
N GLN A 558 -36.75 -14.67 -24.18
CA GLN A 558 -37.75 -15.66 -23.81
C GLN A 558 -37.12 -17.04 -23.65
N LEU A 559 -37.24 -17.65 -22.47
CA LEU A 559 -36.86 -19.04 -22.22
C LEU A 559 -38.06 -19.80 -21.61
N SER A 560 -38.08 -21.09 -21.83
CA SER A 560 -39.01 -21.98 -21.14
C SER A 560 -38.34 -22.58 -19.90
N LYS A 561 -38.94 -22.38 -18.72
CA LYS A 561 -38.50 -22.95 -17.44
C LYS A 561 -39.34 -24.19 -17.12
N LEU A 562 -38.67 -25.27 -16.72
CA LEU A 562 -39.33 -26.47 -16.24
C LEU A 562 -39.74 -26.29 -14.77
N GLY A 563 -41.01 -26.42 -14.44
CA GLY A 563 -41.49 -26.36 -13.06
C GLY A 563 -43.00 -26.06 -12.96
N GLY A 564 -43.58 -26.43 -11.83
CA GLY A 564 -44.97 -26.16 -11.43
C GLY A 564 -45.34 -27.03 -10.24
N GLN A 565 -46.29 -26.59 -9.38
CA GLN A 565 -46.62 -27.27 -8.10
C GLN A 565 -47.20 -28.70 -8.26
N PHE A 566 -47.65 -29.10 -9.45
CA PHE A 566 -48.32 -30.41 -9.65
C PHE A 566 -47.95 -31.16 -10.94
N LEU A 567 -47.24 -30.54 -11.90
CA LEU A 567 -46.86 -31.19 -13.17
C LEU A 567 -45.54 -30.59 -13.67
N ASN A 568 -44.58 -31.44 -14.10
CA ASN A 568 -43.36 -31.03 -14.82
C ASN A 568 -43.74 -30.44 -16.19
N SER A 569 -44.23 -29.20 -16.21
CA SER A 569 -44.63 -28.48 -17.41
C SER A 569 -43.66 -27.36 -17.75
N TRP A 570 -43.45 -27.12 -19.04
CA TRP A 570 -42.64 -26.01 -19.52
C TRP A 570 -43.47 -24.72 -19.46
N GLN A 571 -42.93 -23.70 -18.74
CA GLN A 571 -43.54 -22.40 -18.61
C GLN A 571 -42.68 -21.38 -19.31
N LYS A 572 -43.22 -20.71 -20.33
CA LYS A 572 -42.56 -19.60 -21.00
C LYS A 572 -42.41 -18.43 -20.02
N ARG A 573 -41.23 -17.86 -19.92
CA ARG A 573 -40.90 -16.72 -19.06
C ARG A 573 -39.95 -15.82 -19.80
N TYR A 574 -39.97 -14.53 -19.51
CA TYR A 574 -38.98 -13.57 -20.01
C TYR A 574 -37.86 -13.47 -19.01
N PHE A 575 -36.64 -13.76 -19.41
CA PHE A 575 -35.44 -13.79 -18.58
C PHE A 575 -34.53 -12.60 -18.83
N PHE A 576 -33.89 -12.13 -17.77
CA PHE A 576 -32.87 -11.13 -17.78
C PHE A 576 -31.62 -11.66 -17.06
N LEU A 577 -30.52 -11.76 -17.76
CA LEU A 577 -29.24 -12.18 -17.21
C LEU A 577 -28.42 -10.96 -16.80
N PHE A 578 -27.99 -10.97 -15.57
CA PHE A 578 -27.05 -10.00 -15.01
C PHE A 578 -25.77 -10.72 -14.55
N PRO A 579 -24.63 -10.03 -14.39
CA PRO A 579 -23.38 -10.66 -13.95
C PRO A 579 -23.45 -11.41 -12.62
N ASN A 580 -24.43 -11.09 -11.79
CA ASN A 580 -24.59 -11.65 -10.44
C ASN A 580 -25.88 -12.42 -10.22
N ARG A 581 -26.83 -12.35 -11.14
CA ARG A 581 -28.15 -12.95 -10.98
C ARG A 581 -28.85 -13.20 -12.31
N LEU A 582 -29.81 -14.10 -12.27
CA LEU A 582 -30.78 -14.35 -13.31
C LEU A 582 -32.19 -14.01 -12.77
N GLU A 583 -32.89 -13.11 -13.45
CA GLU A 583 -34.24 -12.68 -13.10
C GLU A 583 -35.21 -13.17 -14.16
N TRP A 584 -36.51 -13.44 -13.79
CA TRP A 584 -37.54 -13.75 -14.76
C TRP A 584 -38.92 -13.29 -14.31
N GLN A 585 -39.75 -12.97 -15.30
CA GLN A 585 -41.13 -12.49 -15.14
C GLN A 585 -42.13 -13.46 -15.78
N GLY A 586 -43.38 -13.43 -15.30
CA GLY A 586 -44.49 -14.16 -15.91
C GLY A 586 -44.97 -13.52 -17.23
N ASP A 587 -45.58 -14.32 -18.11
CA ASP A 587 -46.03 -13.88 -19.44
C ASP A 587 -47.13 -12.79 -19.40
N ASN A 588 -47.78 -12.56 -18.24
CA ASN A 588 -48.90 -11.64 -18.09
C ASN A 588 -48.63 -10.38 -17.29
N ASP A 589 -47.41 -10.23 -16.75
CA ASP A 589 -47.06 -9.06 -15.92
C ASP A 589 -46.46 -7.92 -16.76
N ARG A 590 -47.34 -7.13 -17.42
CA ARG A 590 -46.94 -5.85 -18.08
C ARG A 590 -46.70 -4.70 -17.10
N ASN A 591 -46.91 -4.91 -15.80
CA ASN A 591 -46.66 -3.90 -14.77
C ASN A 591 -45.33 -4.17 -14.02
N VAL A 592 -44.44 -3.21 -14.11
CA VAL A 592 -43.02 -3.18 -13.74
C VAL A 592 -42.73 -3.32 -12.22
N THR A 593 -43.76 -3.56 -11.37
CA THR A 593 -43.61 -3.47 -9.90
C THR A 593 -43.95 -4.77 -9.14
N SER A 594 -44.21 -5.88 -9.80
CA SER A 594 -44.50 -7.15 -9.08
C SER A 594 -43.24 -7.95 -8.76
N ALA A 595 -43.22 -8.67 -7.63
CA ALA A 595 -42.11 -9.46 -7.12
C ALA A 595 -41.43 -10.30 -8.20
N GLN A 596 -40.24 -9.96 -8.59
CA GLN A 596 -39.43 -10.66 -9.56
C GLN A 596 -38.86 -11.93 -8.94
N ASN A 597 -38.91 -13.03 -9.69
CA ASN A 597 -38.19 -14.23 -9.31
C ASN A 597 -36.71 -14.02 -9.62
N VAL A 598 -35.84 -14.14 -8.60
CA VAL A 598 -34.40 -13.89 -8.69
C VAL A 598 -33.63 -15.14 -8.29
N LEU A 599 -32.63 -15.50 -9.09
CA LEU A 599 -31.66 -16.54 -8.79
C LEU A 599 -30.25 -15.90 -8.83
N THR A 600 -29.60 -15.84 -7.70
CA THR A 600 -28.24 -15.23 -7.61
C THR A 600 -27.15 -16.24 -8.00
N MET A 601 -26.04 -15.76 -8.63
CA MET A 601 -24.97 -16.63 -9.13
C MET A 601 -24.24 -17.41 -8.02
N ASP A 602 -24.26 -16.93 -6.79
CA ASP A 602 -23.70 -17.65 -5.65
C ASP A 602 -24.56 -18.85 -5.19
N GLN A 603 -25.82 -18.91 -5.58
CA GLN A 603 -26.68 -20.06 -5.31
C GLN A 603 -26.46 -21.18 -6.33
N ILE A 604 -25.82 -20.88 -7.48
CA ILE A 604 -25.54 -21.86 -8.54
C ILE A 604 -24.21 -22.57 -8.18
N LEU A 605 -24.24 -23.89 -8.25
CA LEU A 605 -23.09 -24.78 -8.04
C LEU A 605 -22.45 -25.20 -9.37
N ALA A 606 -23.23 -25.37 -10.42
CA ALA A 606 -22.76 -25.73 -11.75
C ALA A 606 -23.77 -25.32 -12.82
N VAL A 607 -23.25 -25.05 -14.03
CA VAL A 607 -24.04 -24.76 -15.25
C VAL A 607 -23.70 -25.81 -16.28
N ASP A 608 -24.60 -26.77 -16.44
CA ASP A 608 -24.41 -27.94 -17.30
C ASP A 608 -25.37 -27.92 -18.50
N GLU A 609 -25.00 -28.64 -19.54
CA GLU A 609 -25.91 -29.02 -20.61
C GLU A 609 -26.67 -30.28 -20.20
N ALA A 610 -27.94 -30.29 -20.43
CA ALA A 610 -28.78 -31.46 -20.18
C ALA A 610 -29.66 -31.73 -21.39
N GLN A 611 -29.98 -33.00 -21.63
CA GLN A 611 -30.93 -33.39 -22.63
C GLN A 611 -32.20 -33.93 -21.94
N ILE A 612 -33.33 -33.28 -22.23
CA ILE A 612 -34.64 -33.72 -21.72
C ILE A 612 -35.53 -34.07 -22.92
N LYS A 613 -35.79 -35.35 -23.07
CA LYS A 613 -36.41 -35.91 -24.28
C LYS A 613 -35.56 -35.54 -25.51
N THR A 614 -36.11 -34.81 -26.46
CA THR A 614 -35.43 -34.38 -27.70
C THR A 614 -34.79 -32.96 -27.59
N PHE A 615 -34.94 -32.29 -26.44
CA PHE A 615 -34.55 -30.88 -26.30
C PHE A 615 -33.22 -30.72 -25.56
N LYS A 616 -32.34 -29.90 -26.10
CA LYS A 616 -31.17 -29.39 -25.36
C LYS A 616 -31.62 -28.36 -24.33
N CYS A 617 -31.15 -28.49 -23.11
CA CYS A 617 -31.52 -27.63 -21.99
C CYS A 617 -30.32 -27.17 -21.20
N ILE A 618 -30.41 -26.00 -20.59
CA ILE A 618 -29.44 -25.48 -19.61
C ILE A 618 -29.89 -25.94 -18.23
N GLN A 619 -29.05 -26.70 -17.53
CA GLN A 619 -29.33 -27.16 -16.18
C GLN A 619 -28.45 -26.35 -15.20
N LEU A 620 -29.07 -25.56 -14.35
CA LEU A 620 -28.44 -24.88 -13.24
C LEU A 620 -28.59 -25.74 -11.99
N LYS A 621 -27.48 -26.27 -11.48
CA LYS A 621 -27.47 -26.98 -10.18
C LYS A 621 -27.38 -25.94 -9.07
N LEU A 622 -28.29 -26.00 -8.12
CA LEU A 622 -28.40 -25.03 -7.04
C LEU A 622 -28.01 -25.67 -5.70
N LYS A 623 -27.70 -24.82 -4.71
CA LYS A 623 -27.55 -25.26 -3.32
C LYS A 623 -28.82 -26.01 -2.85
N GLN A 624 -28.69 -26.92 -1.88
CA GLN A 624 -29.77 -27.77 -1.34
C GLN A 624 -30.37 -28.76 -2.37
N ASP A 625 -29.56 -29.30 -3.30
CA ASP A 625 -29.94 -30.26 -4.33
C ASP A 625 -31.10 -29.84 -5.26
N LYS A 626 -31.39 -28.54 -5.32
CA LYS A 626 -32.37 -27.98 -6.24
C LYS A 626 -31.78 -27.81 -7.65
N LYS A 627 -32.65 -27.88 -8.66
CA LYS A 627 -32.28 -27.69 -10.06
C LYS A 627 -33.20 -26.66 -10.71
N CYS A 628 -32.64 -25.80 -11.55
CA CYS A 628 -33.41 -24.96 -12.46
C CYS A 628 -33.05 -25.35 -13.88
N ILE A 629 -34.06 -25.73 -14.70
CA ILE A 629 -33.85 -26.20 -16.05
C ILE A 629 -34.52 -25.23 -17.02
N LEU A 630 -33.74 -24.75 -17.99
CA LEU A 630 -34.13 -23.75 -18.96
C LEU A 630 -33.97 -24.30 -20.38
N ARG A 631 -34.91 -23.97 -21.26
CA ARG A 631 -34.87 -24.33 -22.68
C ARG A 631 -35.03 -23.09 -23.54
N ALA A 632 -34.15 -22.90 -24.50
CA ALA A 632 -34.24 -21.86 -25.52
C ALA A 632 -35.18 -22.34 -26.68
N GLU A 633 -35.63 -21.40 -27.50
CA GLU A 633 -36.51 -21.74 -28.64
C GLU A 633 -35.70 -22.26 -29.84
N SER A 634 -34.42 -21.92 -29.95
CA SER A 634 -33.55 -22.35 -31.04
C SER A 634 -32.13 -22.75 -30.55
N ASP A 635 -31.43 -23.56 -31.35
CA ASP A 635 -30.04 -23.94 -31.04
C ASP A 635 -29.06 -22.75 -30.96
N PRO A 636 -29.13 -21.72 -31.81
CA PRO A 636 -28.29 -20.54 -31.66
C PRO A 636 -28.54 -19.78 -30.33
N GLU A 637 -29.78 -19.61 -29.94
CA GLU A 637 -30.12 -18.98 -28.64
C GLU A 637 -29.64 -19.84 -27.46
N PHE A 638 -29.76 -21.16 -27.57
CA PHE A 638 -29.23 -22.08 -26.55
C PHE A 638 -27.74 -21.87 -26.35
N VAL A 639 -26.97 -21.83 -27.45
CA VAL A 639 -25.51 -21.62 -27.41
C VAL A 639 -25.17 -20.24 -26.80
N GLN A 640 -25.90 -19.20 -27.16
CA GLN A 640 -25.70 -17.86 -26.61
C GLN A 640 -26.01 -17.81 -25.10
N TRP A 641 -27.17 -18.31 -24.69
CA TRP A 641 -27.59 -18.29 -23.29
C TRP A 641 -26.65 -19.09 -22.37
N ILE A 642 -26.25 -20.30 -22.78
CA ILE A 642 -25.39 -21.14 -21.95
C ILE A 642 -24.00 -20.54 -21.81
N LYS A 643 -23.48 -19.91 -22.86
CA LYS A 643 -22.20 -19.22 -22.85
C LYS A 643 -22.26 -18.06 -21.87
N GLU A 644 -23.21 -17.16 -22.02
CA GLU A 644 -23.30 -15.94 -21.19
C GLU A 644 -23.59 -16.28 -19.71
N ILE A 645 -24.42 -17.30 -19.43
CA ILE A 645 -24.67 -17.76 -18.05
C ILE A 645 -23.40 -18.37 -17.46
N ARG A 646 -22.59 -19.14 -18.21
CA ARG A 646 -21.32 -19.70 -17.74
C ARG A 646 -20.30 -18.57 -17.44
N GLU A 647 -20.17 -17.61 -18.32
CA GLU A 647 -19.26 -16.47 -18.13
C GLU A 647 -19.63 -15.65 -16.89
N ALA A 648 -20.92 -15.37 -16.70
CA ALA A 648 -21.42 -14.67 -15.52
C ALA A 648 -21.17 -15.49 -14.23
N PHE A 649 -21.46 -16.80 -14.26
CA PHE A 649 -21.23 -17.72 -13.14
C PHE A 649 -19.74 -17.81 -12.79
N GLU A 650 -18.87 -18.07 -13.77
CA GLU A 650 -17.41 -18.16 -13.55
C GLU A 650 -16.81 -16.83 -13.08
N GLY A 651 -17.30 -15.72 -13.60
CA GLY A 651 -16.93 -14.40 -13.15
C GLY A 651 -17.24 -14.18 -11.67
N ALA A 652 -18.47 -14.50 -11.26
CA ALA A 652 -18.90 -14.42 -9.87
C ALA A 652 -18.12 -15.38 -8.96
N GLN A 653 -17.89 -16.63 -9.41
CA GLN A 653 -17.11 -17.62 -8.65
C GLN A 653 -15.63 -17.23 -8.49
N ARG A 654 -15.03 -16.67 -9.54
CA ARG A 654 -13.64 -16.14 -9.45
C ARG A 654 -13.51 -15.05 -8.40
N MET A 655 -14.47 -14.14 -8.34
CA MET A 655 -14.49 -13.07 -7.34
C MET A 655 -14.65 -13.60 -5.92
N LEU A 656 -15.58 -14.53 -5.71
CA LEU A 656 -15.82 -15.13 -4.39
C LEU A 656 -14.62 -15.98 -3.89
N ARG A 657 -13.88 -16.62 -4.79
CA ARG A 657 -12.70 -17.44 -4.45
C ARG A 657 -11.42 -16.62 -4.17
N LYS A 658 -11.25 -15.48 -4.80
CA LYS A 658 -10.03 -14.63 -4.62
C LYS A 658 -9.90 -14.01 -3.22
N GLY A 659 -11.00 -13.89 -2.47
CA GLY A 659 -11.02 -13.23 -1.17
C GLY A 659 -10.18 -13.84 -0.06
N PRO A 660 -10.17 -15.14 0.19
CA PRO A 660 -9.48 -15.70 1.35
C PRO A 660 -7.96 -15.68 1.27
N LYS A 661 -7.37 -15.74 0.06
CA LYS A 661 -5.92 -15.88 -0.13
C LYS A 661 -5.12 -14.59 0.11
N MET A 662 -5.73 -13.43 -0.13
CA MET A 662 -5.07 -12.13 0.10
C MET A 662 -5.05 -11.71 1.58
N PHE A 663 -5.95 -12.24 2.41
CA PHE A 663 -6.15 -11.78 3.79
C PHE A 663 -5.57 -12.69 4.88
N ALA A 664 -5.07 -13.87 4.55
CA ALA A 664 -4.37 -14.71 5.54
C ALA A 664 -3.08 -14.04 6.09
N ALA A 665 -2.50 -13.11 5.32
CA ALA A 665 -1.36 -12.29 5.76
C ALA A 665 -1.78 -11.01 6.53
N GLN A 666 -3.02 -10.52 6.35
CA GLN A 666 -3.51 -9.31 7.04
C GLN A 666 -4.22 -9.60 8.38
N GLY A 667 -4.63 -10.83 8.64
CA GLY A 667 -5.28 -11.22 9.90
C GLY A 667 -4.41 -11.05 11.15
N SER A 668 -3.08 -10.99 11.00
CA SER A 668 -2.17 -10.72 12.11
C SER A 668 -1.93 -9.22 12.36
N SER A 669 -2.15 -8.35 11.37
CA SER A 669 -1.91 -6.91 11.56
C SER A 669 -3.10 -6.18 12.19
N SER A 670 -4.34 -6.65 12.01
CA SER A 670 -5.50 -6.03 12.66
C SER A 670 -5.58 -6.29 14.17
N ASP A 671 -5.01 -7.41 14.63
CA ASP A 671 -4.91 -7.67 16.07
C ASP A 671 -3.74 -6.91 16.72
N MET A 672 -2.67 -6.60 15.98
CA MET A 672 -1.59 -5.75 16.47
C MET A 672 -2.00 -4.27 16.61
N LEU A 673 -2.86 -3.76 15.73
CA LEU A 673 -3.39 -2.39 15.83
C LEU A 673 -4.30 -2.20 17.07
N LYS A 674 -4.99 -3.26 17.52
CA LYS A 674 -5.80 -3.20 18.75
C LYS A 674 -4.92 -3.09 20.01
N HIS A 675 -3.72 -3.62 20.03
CA HIS A 675 -2.82 -3.50 21.18
C HIS A 675 -2.04 -2.18 21.20
N ALA A 676 -1.80 -1.54 20.08
CA ALA A 676 -1.15 -0.24 20.00
C ALA A 676 -2.06 0.92 20.45
N THR A 677 -3.39 0.78 20.34
CA THR A 677 -4.36 1.78 20.81
C THR A 677 -4.73 1.64 22.29
N LEU A 678 -4.50 0.47 22.91
CA LEU A 678 -4.76 0.25 24.35
C LEU A 678 -3.64 0.73 25.28
N GLY A 679 -2.48 1.08 24.75
CA GLY A 679 -1.36 1.63 25.53
C GLY A 679 -1.46 3.14 25.86
N ARG A 680 -2.49 3.85 25.36
CA ARG A 680 -2.66 5.30 25.57
C ARG A 680 -3.69 5.72 26.63
N SER A 681 -4.33 4.80 27.29
CA SER A 681 -5.27 5.13 28.37
C SER A 681 -4.89 4.43 29.66
N ASN A 682 -3.90 4.91 30.39
CA ASN A 682 -3.79 4.83 31.85
C ASN A 682 -2.44 5.42 32.31
N SER A 683 -2.37 6.73 32.41
CA SER A 683 -1.47 7.42 33.34
C SER A 683 -2.06 8.77 33.70
N ASN A 684 -3.15 8.73 34.50
CA ASN A 684 -3.50 9.81 35.41
C ASN A 684 -4.15 9.17 36.65
N GLY A 685 -3.43 9.22 37.74
CA GLY A 685 -3.99 8.84 39.05
C GLY A 685 -2.91 8.30 40.03
N HIS A 686 -2.32 9.23 40.75
CA HIS A 686 -1.41 9.20 41.89
C HIS A 686 0.06 9.33 41.60
#